data_996e8bf328b3a8ccd4ccd060fddd3255
#
_entry.id   996e8bf328b3a8ccd4ccd060fddd3255
#
_cell.length_a   1.000
_cell.length_b   1.000
_cell.length_c   1.000
_cell.angle_alpha   90.00
_cell.angle_beta   90.00
_cell.angle_gamma   90.00
#
_symmetry.space_group_name_H-M   'P 1'
#
loop_
_entity.id
_entity.type
_entity.pdbx_description
1 polymer ?
#
loop_
_entity_poly.entity_id
_entity_poly.type
_entity_poly.pdbx_seq_one_letter_code
_entity_poly.pdbx_strand_id
1 'polypeptide(L)'
;MKIENFKAKLVSLCEKEYHAQPRELTANQLHCAVSKLVMEELSPVWDKSRTAHDKARKASYLSMEFLVGRAIYNNLLCLGILDSTAEELKALGVDISEFEEVEDAALGNGGLGRLAACFLDSAATLDLPLDGYGIRYKYGLFKQGIKDGFQTETADDWQRYGDPWSVRREQETVVIHFADGDVNAVPYDYPVIGYGTENVGTLRLWQAETDDEFDFDLFNRSKFTEAGEKKRAAEDISRVLYPNDETEAGKILRLKQEYFFSAAAVADLIRKHKAIFGTMENFADYNCIQMNDTHPVIALPEFIRVVMRDEGWKFDKAFEAAKKVFNYTNHTIMQEALEKWDSRLIERIVPEVYSVMIMINEAFESEMHRRNVPQDKRAVMRLIKNGTVHMANIAVFGSSYVNGVAAIHTELLKTTVLKDWYELYPERFQNKTNGITQRRWLALCNRELSALITELLGDDSWVTDLDKLSGLKKYADDESVLRRFIDIKHAKKQQLADFIKKSEGIEIDPKSVYDIQIKRLHEYKRQLLNAFSILYLYYEIKDGNLRDFTPTTFIFGAKSAPGYYRAKGIIKFINEVAKLVNSDPDTKDLLRVVFVSNYRVSYAEKLVAAADISEQISTAGTEASGTGNMKFMLNGAVTLGTLDGANVEIAEEAGAENEYIFGATVEELEKIMPDYVPRDITESDPKIKRVVSALIDGTVSDGGSGVFRELYFALMEGASWHVPDHYYLLGDLDSYVKAKLAVNRDYSNELAFAKKCWLNICSAGKFSSDRTIAEYAKDIWHIGKV
;
A
#
# COMPACT_ATOMS: atom_id res chain seq x y z
N MET A 1 24.16 -7.22 14.48
CA MET A 1 25.28 -7.72 13.63
C MET A 1 26.46 -6.77 13.72
N LYS A 2 27.70 -7.20 13.51
CA LYS A 2 28.88 -6.31 13.40
C LYS A 2 29.70 -6.75 12.19
N ILE A 3 30.04 -5.82 11.30
CA ILE A 3 30.92 -6.13 10.15
C ILE A 3 32.34 -5.79 10.55
N GLU A 4 33.15 -6.81 10.85
CA GLU A 4 34.54 -6.61 11.20
C GLU A 4 35.36 -6.02 10.05
N ASN A 5 36.17 -5.02 10.36
CA ASN A 5 37.04 -4.33 9.38
C ASN A 5 36.24 -3.69 8.21
N PHE A 6 35.01 -3.16 8.47
CA PHE A 6 34.13 -2.60 7.47
C PHE A 6 34.85 -1.69 6.47
N LYS A 7 35.61 -0.69 6.96
CA LYS A 7 36.39 0.22 6.11
C LYS A 7 37.31 -0.48 5.14
N ALA A 8 38.12 -1.41 5.65
CA ALA A 8 39.13 -2.11 4.84
C ALA A 8 38.44 -2.98 3.78
N LYS A 9 37.36 -3.67 4.16
CA LYS A 9 36.55 -4.48 3.23
C LYS A 9 35.92 -3.60 2.16
N LEU A 10 35.32 -2.45 2.55
CA LEU A 10 34.70 -1.54 1.60
C LEU A 10 35.68 -0.94 0.61
N VAL A 11 36.83 -0.44 1.10
CA VAL A 11 37.89 0.09 0.23
C VAL A 11 38.37 -0.98 -0.75
N SER A 12 38.68 -2.19 -0.25
CA SER A 12 39.12 -3.31 -1.08
C SER A 12 38.09 -3.68 -2.15
N LEU A 13 36.79 -3.69 -1.80
CA LEU A 13 35.71 -3.99 -2.75
C LEU A 13 35.57 -2.89 -3.80
N CYS A 14 35.65 -1.62 -3.40
CA CYS A 14 35.58 -0.48 -4.33
C CYS A 14 36.77 -0.46 -5.31
N GLU A 15 37.98 -0.72 -4.82
CA GLU A 15 39.16 -0.84 -5.68
C GLU A 15 39.06 -2.00 -6.67
N LYS A 16 38.55 -3.15 -6.20
CA LYS A 16 38.41 -4.36 -7.01
C LYS A 16 37.34 -4.21 -8.11
N GLU A 17 36.17 -3.65 -7.78
CA GLU A 17 35.04 -3.61 -8.71
C GLU A 17 34.97 -2.33 -9.53
N TYR A 18 35.40 -1.20 -8.96
CA TYR A 18 35.22 0.13 -9.58
C TYR A 18 36.56 0.83 -9.88
N HIS A 19 37.69 0.28 -9.42
CA HIS A 19 39.02 0.90 -9.55
C HIS A 19 39.07 2.33 -8.97
N ALA A 20 38.33 2.57 -7.87
CA ALA A 20 38.14 3.88 -7.26
C ALA A 20 38.02 3.79 -5.73
N GLN A 21 38.27 4.91 -5.04
CA GLN A 21 38.03 5.03 -3.61
C GLN A 21 36.54 5.28 -3.32
N PRO A 22 36.01 4.90 -2.14
CA PRO A 22 34.59 5.09 -1.78
C PRO A 22 34.04 6.50 -2.07
N ARG A 23 34.80 7.54 -1.77
CA ARG A 23 34.42 8.96 -2.01
C ARG A 23 34.33 9.37 -3.48
N GLU A 24 34.85 8.54 -4.39
CA GLU A 24 34.89 8.80 -5.83
C GLU A 24 33.75 8.11 -6.56
N LEU A 25 33.00 7.24 -5.85
CA LEU A 25 31.88 6.49 -6.37
C LEU A 25 30.62 7.36 -6.48
N THR A 26 29.76 7.02 -7.42
CA THR A 26 28.38 7.53 -7.42
C THR A 26 27.57 6.90 -6.28
N ALA A 27 26.51 7.54 -5.86
CA ALA A 27 25.60 7.04 -4.83
C ALA A 27 25.14 5.59 -5.10
N ASN A 28 24.82 5.27 -6.37
CA ASN A 28 24.41 3.91 -6.75
C ASN A 28 25.55 2.88 -6.64
N GLN A 29 26.76 3.23 -7.06
CA GLN A 29 27.92 2.35 -6.93
C GLN A 29 28.27 2.09 -5.46
N LEU A 30 28.25 3.15 -4.66
CA LEU A 30 28.50 3.05 -3.22
C LEU A 30 27.41 2.22 -2.53
N HIS A 31 26.12 2.44 -2.87
CA HIS A 31 25.01 1.62 -2.41
C HIS A 31 25.23 0.13 -2.73
N CYS A 32 25.62 -0.18 -3.98
CA CYS A 32 25.91 -1.56 -4.38
C CYS A 32 27.05 -2.16 -3.56
N ALA A 33 28.15 -1.43 -3.35
CA ALA A 33 29.29 -1.91 -2.58
C ALA A 33 28.94 -2.18 -1.11
N VAL A 34 28.27 -1.23 -0.45
CA VAL A 34 27.83 -1.40 0.95
C VAL A 34 26.83 -2.54 1.09
N SER A 35 25.83 -2.61 0.19
CA SER A 35 24.84 -3.67 0.20
C SER A 35 25.44 -5.06 0.01
N LYS A 36 26.42 -5.21 -0.88
CA LYS A 36 27.16 -6.48 -1.06
C LYS A 36 27.87 -6.94 0.20
N LEU A 37 28.56 -6.02 0.90
CA LEU A 37 29.21 -6.36 2.17
C LEU A 37 28.22 -6.81 3.22
N VAL A 38 27.07 -6.14 3.30
CA VAL A 38 26.01 -6.54 4.23
C VAL A 38 25.47 -7.92 3.86
N MET A 39 25.23 -8.18 2.57
CA MET A 39 24.70 -9.47 2.08
C MET A 39 25.68 -10.63 2.31
N GLU A 40 26.99 -10.40 2.19
CA GLU A 40 28.01 -11.42 2.50
C GLU A 40 27.91 -11.87 3.96
N GLU A 41 27.78 -10.94 4.90
CA GLU A 41 27.67 -11.25 6.34
C GLU A 41 26.26 -11.79 6.73
N LEU A 42 25.24 -11.39 6.00
CA LEU A 42 23.85 -11.82 6.22
C LEU A 42 23.57 -13.23 5.73
N SER A 43 24.22 -13.65 4.64
CA SER A 43 23.91 -14.89 3.92
C SER A 43 23.87 -16.15 4.81
N PRO A 44 24.83 -16.38 5.72
CA PRO A 44 24.79 -17.56 6.60
C PRO A 44 23.60 -17.53 7.59
N VAL A 45 23.26 -16.35 8.08
CA VAL A 45 22.12 -16.17 9.01
C VAL A 45 20.80 -16.41 8.27
N TRP A 46 20.69 -15.90 7.06
CA TRP A 46 19.53 -16.10 6.20
C TRP A 46 19.33 -17.58 5.82
N ASP A 47 20.40 -18.29 5.46
CA ASP A 47 20.31 -19.74 5.15
C ASP A 47 19.88 -20.57 6.36
N LYS A 48 20.35 -20.20 7.57
CA LYS A 48 19.91 -20.81 8.84
C LYS A 48 18.38 -20.59 9.04
N SER A 49 17.92 -19.36 8.86
CA SER A 49 16.49 -19.00 8.97
C SER A 49 15.64 -19.74 7.95
N ARG A 50 16.05 -19.78 6.68
CA ARG A 50 15.34 -20.53 5.61
C ARG A 50 15.18 -22.01 6.00
N THR A 51 16.25 -22.62 6.52
CA THR A 51 16.22 -24.02 6.95
C THR A 51 15.27 -24.24 8.12
N ALA A 52 15.19 -23.30 9.08
CA ALA A 52 14.27 -23.35 10.20
C ALA A 52 12.82 -23.19 9.75
N HIS A 53 12.53 -22.20 8.89
CA HIS A 53 11.20 -21.97 8.31
C HIS A 53 10.69 -23.19 7.55
N ASP A 54 11.54 -23.82 6.73
CA ASP A 54 11.13 -24.96 5.91
C ASP A 54 10.76 -26.21 6.72
N LYS A 55 11.30 -26.35 7.93
CA LYS A 55 11.00 -27.48 8.85
C LYS A 55 9.82 -27.22 9.79
N ALA A 56 9.46 -25.95 9.99
CA ALA A 56 8.34 -25.55 10.85
C ALA A 56 7.01 -25.52 10.08
N ARG A 57 5.89 -25.45 10.81
CA ARG A 57 4.66 -24.96 10.21
C ARG A 57 4.86 -23.48 9.87
N LYS A 58 4.68 -23.11 8.60
CA LYS A 58 4.93 -21.76 8.09
C LYS A 58 3.73 -21.18 7.37
N ALA A 59 3.69 -19.85 7.32
CA ALA A 59 2.78 -19.11 6.48
C ALA A 59 3.48 -18.60 5.21
N SER A 60 2.73 -18.55 4.12
CA SER A 60 3.14 -17.99 2.83
C SER A 60 2.17 -16.89 2.44
N TYR A 61 2.68 -15.67 2.33
CA TYR A 61 1.87 -14.48 2.03
C TYR A 61 1.94 -14.17 0.54
N LEU A 62 0.86 -14.47 -0.19
CA LEU A 62 0.76 -14.25 -1.63
C LEU A 62 0.17 -12.87 -1.90
N SER A 63 0.92 -12.01 -2.56
CA SER A 63 0.49 -10.66 -2.90
C SER A 63 0.96 -10.23 -4.28
N MET A 64 0.08 -9.56 -5.01
CA MET A 64 0.41 -8.91 -6.29
C MET A 64 1.41 -7.75 -6.12
N GLU A 65 1.50 -7.19 -4.92
CA GLU A 65 2.29 -6.03 -4.57
C GLU A 65 3.13 -6.25 -3.31
N PHE A 66 4.40 -5.81 -3.37
CA PHE A 66 5.25 -5.62 -2.20
C PHE A 66 5.97 -4.27 -2.32
N LEU A 67 5.41 -3.24 -1.70
CA LEU A 67 5.99 -1.89 -1.74
C LEU A 67 7.09 -1.75 -0.68
N VAL A 68 8.24 -2.34 -0.96
CA VAL A 68 9.39 -2.42 -0.05
C VAL A 68 9.99 -1.04 0.22
N GLY A 69 10.10 -0.21 -0.82
CA GLY A 69 10.76 1.09 -0.73
C GLY A 69 12.30 0.95 -0.71
N ARG A 70 12.99 1.99 -0.24
CA ARG A 70 14.45 1.97 -0.11
C ARG A 70 14.87 1.04 1.02
N ALA A 71 15.69 0.03 0.67
CA ALA A 71 16.06 -1.04 1.59
C ALA A 71 17.22 -0.69 2.53
N ILE A 72 18.23 0.01 2.02
CA ILE A 72 19.52 0.16 2.70
C ILE A 72 19.40 0.66 4.13
N TYR A 73 18.67 1.76 4.36
CA TYR A 73 18.54 2.31 5.71
C TYR A 73 17.77 1.39 6.66
N ASN A 74 16.68 0.78 6.16
CA ASN A 74 15.87 -0.13 6.96
C ASN A 74 16.66 -1.39 7.35
N ASN A 75 17.42 -1.93 6.41
CA ASN A 75 18.23 -3.12 6.65
C ASN A 75 19.36 -2.83 7.65
N LEU A 76 20.06 -1.69 7.49
CA LEU A 76 21.09 -1.28 8.45
C LEU A 76 20.51 -1.02 9.85
N LEU A 77 19.29 -0.42 9.93
CA LEU A 77 18.60 -0.22 11.21
C LEU A 77 18.25 -1.56 11.86
N CYS A 78 17.63 -2.49 11.14
CA CYS A 78 17.22 -3.79 11.67
C CYS A 78 18.44 -4.63 12.14
N LEU A 79 19.57 -4.49 11.47
CA LEU A 79 20.84 -5.13 11.86
C LEU A 79 21.55 -4.43 13.02
N GLY A 80 21.08 -3.26 13.46
CA GLY A 80 21.70 -2.46 14.52
C GLY A 80 23.06 -1.87 14.13
N ILE A 81 23.31 -1.63 12.84
CA ILE A 81 24.59 -1.11 12.33
C ILE A 81 24.45 0.22 11.55
N LEU A 82 23.28 0.85 11.58
CA LEU A 82 23.04 2.08 10.81
C LEU A 82 24.01 3.21 11.22
N ASP A 83 24.12 3.48 12.53
CA ASP A 83 24.94 4.58 13.04
C ASP A 83 26.43 4.28 12.88
N SER A 84 26.87 3.05 13.18
CA SER A 84 28.27 2.66 12.97
C SER A 84 28.67 2.69 11.50
N THR A 85 27.78 2.30 10.58
CA THR A 85 28.03 2.41 9.14
C THR A 85 28.15 3.87 8.71
N ALA A 86 27.30 4.76 9.24
CA ALA A 86 27.37 6.20 8.96
C ALA A 86 28.72 6.80 9.42
N GLU A 87 29.19 6.43 10.62
CA GLU A 87 30.49 6.88 11.15
C GLU A 87 31.65 6.36 10.29
N GLU A 88 31.62 5.10 9.90
CA GLU A 88 32.64 4.48 9.06
C GLU A 88 32.71 5.11 7.66
N LEU A 89 31.54 5.39 7.03
CA LEU A 89 31.46 6.10 5.76
C LEU A 89 32.00 7.54 5.88
N LYS A 90 31.58 8.25 6.93
CA LYS A 90 32.09 9.61 7.21
C LYS A 90 33.60 9.68 7.33
N ALA A 91 34.21 8.67 7.96
CA ALA A 91 35.65 8.56 8.08
C ALA A 91 36.35 8.24 6.73
N LEU A 92 35.62 7.80 5.72
CA LEU A 92 36.06 7.63 4.34
C LEU A 92 35.74 8.86 3.45
N GLY A 93 35.17 9.93 4.03
CA GLY A 93 34.80 11.15 3.34
C GLY A 93 33.48 11.07 2.58
N VAL A 94 32.58 10.18 3.01
CA VAL A 94 31.25 9.96 2.41
C VAL A 94 30.17 10.24 3.44
N ASP A 95 29.11 10.96 3.06
CA ASP A 95 27.90 11.12 3.88
C ASP A 95 26.90 10.02 3.54
N ILE A 96 26.35 9.35 4.57
CA ILE A 96 25.34 8.30 4.37
C ILE A 96 24.07 8.82 3.67
N SER A 97 23.78 10.13 3.74
CA SER A 97 22.67 10.76 3.04
C SER A 97 22.77 10.69 1.51
N GLU A 98 23.95 10.36 0.95
CA GLU A 98 24.08 10.10 -0.49
C GLU A 98 23.17 8.94 -0.94
N PHE A 99 22.83 8.00 -0.06
CA PHE A 99 21.87 6.96 -0.38
C PHE A 99 20.43 7.48 -0.59
N GLU A 100 20.13 8.74 -0.29
CA GLU A 100 18.84 9.33 -0.64
C GLU A 100 18.64 9.50 -2.16
N GLU A 101 19.72 9.49 -2.94
CA GLU A 101 19.67 9.51 -4.42
C GLU A 101 19.33 8.11 -5.01
N VAL A 102 19.38 7.03 -4.22
CA VAL A 102 19.04 5.68 -4.67
C VAL A 102 17.52 5.54 -4.78
N GLU A 103 17.06 5.00 -5.90
CA GLU A 103 15.63 4.79 -6.18
C GLU A 103 14.98 3.79 -5.20
N ASP A 104 13.70 3.97 -4.93
CA ASP A 104 12.90 3.01 -4.16
C ASP A 104 12.64 1.75 -5.00
N ALA A 105 12.68 0.57 -4.41
CA ALA A 105 12.13 -0.63 -5.02
C ALA A 105 10.59 -0.54 -5.02
N ALA A 106 10.03 -0.08 -6.13
CA ALA A 106 8.62 0.29 -6.27
C ALA A 106 7.78 -0.88 -6.81
N LEU A 107 7.81 -2.03 -6.13
CA LEU A 107 7.10 -3.27 -6.50
C LEU A 107 5.63 -3.28 -6.03
N GLY A 108 5.05 -2.11 -5.85
CA GLY A 108 3.66 -1.93 -5.40
C GLY A 108 3.16 -0.52 -5.69
N ASN A 109 1.87 -0.33 -5.53
CA ASN A 109 1.19 0.92 -5.86
C ASN A 109 0.82 1.75 -4.62
N GLY A 110 0.39 1.10 -3.54
CA GLY A 110 -0.15 1.83 -2.40
C GLY A 110 -0.26 1.03 -1.11
N GLY A 111 -1.40 1.19 -0.43
CA GLY A 111 -1.65 0.60 0.89
C GLY A 111 -1.48 -0.90 0.97
N LEU A 112 -2.01 -1.64 -0.01
CA LEU A 112 -1.94 -3.11 -0.06
C LEU A 112 -0.50 -3.62 -0.11
N GLY A 113 0.33 -3.07 -1.01
CA GLY A 113 1.73 -3.47 -1.16
C GLY A 113 2.60 -3.02 0.01
N ARG A 114 2.33 -1.85 0.60
CA ARG A 114 3.07 -1.40 1.78
C ARG A 114 2.69 -2.21 3.02
N LEU A 115 1.42 -2.60 3.17
CA LEU A 115 0.97 -3.49 4.23
C LEU A 115 1.70 -4.84 4.16
N ALA A 116 1.77 -5.46 2.98
CA ALA A 116 2.51 -6.70 2.75
C ALA A 116 3.97 -6.58 3.20
N ALA A 117 4.65 -5.48 2.86
CA ALA A 117 6.02 -5.21 3.29
C ALA A 117 6.14 -5.03 4.82
N CYS A 118 5.19 -4.35 5.47
CA CYS A 118 5.14 -4.21 6.93
C CYS A 118 4.93 -5.57 7.62
N PHE A 119 4.09 -6.43 7.06
CA PHE A 119 3.80 -7.75 7.62
C PHE A 119 5.02 -8.67 7.58
N LEU A 120 5.78 -8.65 6.48
CA LEU A 120 7.04 -9.40 6.42
C LEU A 120 8.07 -8.89 7.44
N ASP A 121 8.23 -7.57 7.57
CA ASP A 121 9.12 -6.94 8.57
C ASP A 121 8.74 -7.37 9.99
N SER A 122 7.45 -7.34 10.31
CA SER A 122 6.93 -7.74 11.62
C SER A 122 7.12 -9.23 11.90
N ALA A 123 6.86 -10.10 10.92
CA ALA A 123 7.02 -11.53 11.10
C ALA A 123 8.51 -11.88 11.34
N ALA A 124 9.43 -11.28 10.58
CA ALA A 124 10.85 -11.46 10.79
C ALA A 124 11.28 -11.00 12.20
N THR A 125 10.78 -9.84 12.66
CA THR A 125 11.09 -9.28 13.99
C THR A 125 10.51 -10.12 15.13
N LEU A 126 9.38 -10.79 14.92
CA LEU A 126 8.71 -11.64 15.91
C LEU A 126 9.21 -13.10 15.90
N ASP A 127 10.23 -13.43 15.15
CA ASP A 127 10.76 -14.78 14.94
C ASP A 127 9.74 -15.76 14.36
N LEU A 128 8.84 -15.28 13.49
CA LEU A 128 7.80 -16.09 12.88
C LEU A 128 8.20 -16.56 11.47
N PRO A 129 7.94 -17.83 11.10
CA PRO A 129 8.22 -18.37 9.79
C PRO A 129 7.18 -17.90 8.76
N LEU A 130 7.37 -16.71 8.21
CA LEU A 130 6.56 -16.13 7.14
C LEU A 130 7.44 -15.78 5.94
N ASP A 131 7.07 -16.31 4.77
CA ASP A 131 7.67 -15.95 3.50
C ASP A 131 6.67 -15.24 2.59
N GLY A 132 7.13 -14.25 1.82
CA GLY A 132 6.32 -13.54 0.83
C GLY A 132 6.54 -14.10 -0.58
N TYR A 133 5.48 -14.08 -1.40
CA TYR A 133 5.51 -14.49 -2.80
C TYR A 133 4.83 -13.45 -3.67
N GLY A 134 5.53 -12.94 -4.70
CA GLY A 134 5.03 -11.92 -5.62
C GLY A 134 5.74 -11.90 -6.95
N ILE A 135 5.60 -10.80 -7.69
CA ILE A 135 6.25 -10.60 -8.99
C ILE A 135 7.40 -9.61 -8.86
N ARG A 136 8.53 -9.93 -9.51
CA ARG A 136 9.66 -9.01 -9.69
C ARG A 136 9.42 -8.13 -10.91
N TYR A 137 8.68 -7.05 -10.72
CA TYR A 137 8.42 -6.12 -11.81
C TYR A 137 9.71 -5.44 -12.29
N LYS A 138 9.92 -5.44 -13.60
CA LYS A 138 11.07 -4.76 -14.21
C LYS A 138 11.02 -3.25 -13.98
N TYR A 139 9.85 -2.68 -14.08
CA TYR A 139 9.59 -1.27 -13.80
C TYR A 139 8.63 -1.17 -12.61
N GLY A 140 8.80 -0.15 -11.78
CA GLY A 140 7.79 0.24 -10.81
C GLY A 140 6.50 0.66 -11.50
N LEU A 141 5.49 1.10 -10.73
CA LEU A 141 4.21 1.50 -11.30
C LEU A 141 4.40 2.55 -12.42
N PHE A 142 5.04 3.64 -12.14
CA PHE A 142 5.61 4.67 -13.04
C PHE A 142 6.23 5.80 -12.20
N LYS A 143 7.13 6.58 -12.79
CA LYS A 143 7.52 7.90 -12.28
C LYS A 143 6.50 8.93 -12.76
N GLN A 144 5.93 9.66 -11.79
CA GLN A 144 4.99 10.74 -12.08
C GLN A 144 5.74 12.05 -12.31
N GLY A 145 5.45 12.70 -13.42
CA GLY A 145 5.73 14.09 -13.67
C GLY A 145 4.44 14.91 -13.71
N ILE A 146 4.57 16.23 -13.60
CA ILE A 146 3.45 17.18 -13.80
C ILE A 146 3.79 18.09 -14.97
N LYS A 147 2.97 18.06 -16.01
CA LYS A 147 3.09 18.93 -17.16
C LYS A 147 1.76 19.66 -17.41
N ASP A 148 1.82 20.97 -17.47
CA ASP A 148 0.64 21.83 -17.62
C ASP A 148 -0.46 21.55 -16.57
N GLY A 149 -0.04 21.12 -15.36
CA GLY A 149 -0.90 20.72 -14.25
C GLY A 149 -1.46 19.31 -14.34
N PHE A 150 -1.27 18.58 -15.44
CA PHE A 150 -1.67 17.17 -15.59
C PHE A 150 -0.56 16.21 -15.19
N GLN A 151 -0.96 15.06 -14.67
CA GLN A 151 -0.04 13.94 -14.47
C GLN A 151 0.48 13.42 -15.82
N THR A 152 1.78 13.17 -15.88
CA THR A 152 2.46 12.42 -16.92
C THR A 152 3.17 11.22 -16.32
N GLU A 153 3.33 10.14 -17.10
CA GLU A 153 3.94 8.90 -16.65
C GLU A 153 5.19 8.60 -17.47
N THR A 154 6.27 8.21 -16.78
CA THR A 154 7.49 7.67 -17.38
C THR A 154 7.90 6.38 -16.67
N ALA A 155 8.75 5.57 -17.32
CA ALA A 155 9.20 4.31 -16.75
C ALA A 155 9.96 4.54 -15.44
N ASP A 156 9.60 3.79 -14.41
CA ASP A 156 10.30 3.74 -13.13
C ASP A 156 11.30 2.57 -13.16
N ASP A 157 12.46 2.79 -13.77
CA ASP A 157 13.51 1.79 -13.96
C ASP A 157 14.38 1.68 -12.69
N TRP A 158 13.80 1.19 -11.61
CA TRP A 158 14.43 1.10 -10.30
C TRP A 158 15.65 0.17 -10.25
N GLN A 159 15.73 -0.78 -11.21
CA GLN A 159 16.82 -1.74 -11.31
C GLN A 159 17.98 -1.27 -12.21
N ARG A 160 17.89 -0.09 -12.80
CA ARG A 160 18.83 0.40 -13.81
C ARG A 160 20.30 0.29 -13.40
N TYR A 161 20.57 0.49 -12.11
CA TYR A 161 21.93 0.46 -11.56
C TYR A 161 22.23 -0.81 -10.76
N GLY A 162 21.41 -1.85 -10.92
CA GLY A 162 21.51 -3.11 -10.21
C GLY A 162 20.54 -3.21 -9.03
N ASP A 163 20.42 -4.42 -8.52
CA ASP A 163 19.61 -4.77 -7.35
C ASP A 163 20.46 -5.68 -6.43
N PRO A 164 21.28 -5.07 -5.57
CA PRO A 164 22.25 -5.83 -4.76
C PRO A 164 21.60 -6.66 -3.64
N TRP A 165 20.30 -6.45 -3.36
CA TRP A 165 19.57 -7.14 -2.30
C TRP A 165 18.90 -8.43 -2.78
N SER A 166 18.77 -8.66 -4.08
CA SER A 166 18.12 -9.85 -4.63
C SER A 166 19.14 -10.92 -5.02
N VAL A 167 18.82 -12.17 -4.71
CA VAL A 167 19.59 -13.34 -5.10
C VAL A 167 18.80 -14.19 -6.09
N ARG A 168 19.28 -14.29 -7.33
CA ARG A 168 18.69 -15.17 -8.37
C ARG A 168 18.91 -16.64 -8.02
N ARG A 169 17.85 -17.45 -8.04
CA ARG A 169 17.86 -18.88 -7.72
C ARG A 169 17.53 -19.71 -8.97
N GLU A 170 18.43 -19.73 -9.93
CA GLU A 170 18.26 -20.38 -11.24
C GLU A 170 17.74 -21.83 -11.13
N GLN A 171 18.30 -22.60 -10.18
CA GLN A 171 17.96 -24.03 -10.03
C GLN A 171 16.56 -24.26 -9.46
N GLU A 172 15.89 -23.20 -9.02
CA GLU A 172 14.53 -23.23 -8.47
C GLU A 172 13.49 -22.65 -9.44
N THR A 173 13.89 -22.50 -10.72
CA THR A 173 13.00 -22.03 -11.79
C THR A 173 11.81 -22.99 -11.97
N VAL A 174 10.62 -22.43 -12.14
CA VAL A 174 9.36 -23.15 -12.38
C VAL A 174 8.85 -22.84 -13.77
N VAL A 175 8.46 -23.85 -14.54
CA VAL A 175 7.80 -23.65 -15.83
C VAL A 175 6.30 -23.45 -15.61
N ILE A 176 5.77 -22.35 -16.08
CA ILE A 176 4.33 -22.03 -16.05
C ILE A 176 3.73 -22.27 -17.43
N HIS A 177 2.72 -23.11 -17.48
CA HIS A 177 2.04 -23.51 -18.72
C HIS A 177 0.80 -22.63 -18.95
N PHE A 178 0.81 -21.88 -20.05
CA PHE A 178 -0.36 -21.20 -20.60
C PHE A 178 -0.80 -21.92 -21.88
N ALA A 179 -2.04 -21.75 -22.30
CA ALA A 179 -2.53 -22.35 -23.54
C ALA A 179 -1.79 -21.87 -24.81
N ASP A 180 -1.16 -20.71 -24.74
CA ASP A 180 -0.42 -20.09 -25.85
C ASP A 180 1.12 -20.23 -25.72
N GLY A 181 1.61 -20.99 -24.74
CA GLY A 181 3.03 -21.29 -24.57
C GLY A 181 3.53 -21.27 -23.14
N ASP A 182 4.72 -21.77 -22.94
CA ASP A 182 5.36 -21.87 -21.63
C ASP A 182 6.17 -20.64 -21.29
N VAL A 183 6.21 -20.29 -19.99
CA VAL A 183 7.00 -19.20 -19.45
C VAL A 183 7.74 -19.67 -18.20
N ASN A 184 9.04 -19.35 -18.12
CA ASN A 184 9.87 -19.64 -16.97
C ASN A 184 9.63 -18.60 -15.87
N ALA A 185 9.20 -19.04 -14.71
CA ALA A 185 9.19 -18.23 -13.49
C ALA A 185 10.51 -18.41 -12.76
N VAL A 186 11.39 -17.43 -12.89
CA VAL A 186 12.73 -17.44 -12.29
C VAL A 186 12.67 -16.70 -10.95
N PRO A 187 12.99 -17.37 -9.81
CA PRO A 187 12.86 -16.73 -8.52
C PRO A 187 14.06 -15.86 -8.16
N TYR A 188 13.78 -14.70 -7.60
CA TYR A 188 14.73 -13.82 -6.96
C TYR A 188 14.32 -13.69 -5.49
N ASP A 189 15.18 -14.13 -4.59
CA ASP A 189 14.98 -14.05 -3.14
C ASP A 189 15.54 -12.74 -2.62
N TYR A 190 14.72 -12.05 -1.82
CA TYR A 190 15.03 -10.81 -1.15
C TYR A 190 14.96 -11.01 0.37
N PRO A 191 16.01 -10.68 1.17
CA PRO A 191 16.01 -10.88 2.61
C PRO A 191 15.11 -9.85 3.31
N VAL A 192 14.30 -10.31 4.24
CA VAL A 192 13.53 -9.47 5.15
C VAL A 192 14.11 -9.62 6.55
N ILE A 193 14.83 -8.60 7.00
CA ILE A 193 15.66 -8.66 8.19
C ILE A 193 14.83 -8.29 9.42
N GLY A 194 14.77 -9.17 10.41
CA GLY A 194 14.14 -8.90 11.70
C GLY A 194 14.95 -7.92 12.53
N TYR A 195 14.29 -7.05 13.28
CA TYR A 195 14.94 -6.07 14.15
C TYR A 195 15.37 -6.74 15.47
N GLY A 196 16.67 -6.69 15.75
CA GLY A 196 17.24 -7.22 17.00
C GLY A 196 17.15 -8.75 17.16
N THR A 197 16.95 -9.49 16.08
CA THR A 197 16.88 -10.96 16.04
C THR A 197 17.77 -11.52 14.94
N GLU A 198 18.04 -12.84 14.98
CA GLU A 198 18.75 -13.57 13.91
C GLU A 198 17.78 -14.10 12.84
N ASN A 199 16.47 -13.84 12.97
CA ASN A 199 15.50 -14.32 11.99
C ASN A 199 15.47 -13.43 10.75
N VAL A 200 15.59 -14.06 9.58
CA VAL A 200 15.53 -13.40 8.27
C VAL A 200 14.50 -14.12 7.41
N GLY A 201 13.38 -13.45 7.17
CA GLY A 201 12.35 -13.93 6.23
C GLY A 201 12.80 -13.82 4.79
N THR A 202 12.07 -14.46 3.89
CA THR A 202 12.32 -14.43 2.44
C THR A 202 11.13 -13.82 1.72
N LEU A 203 11.38 -12.79 0.91
CA LEU A 203 10.46 -12.34 -0.11
C LEU A 203 10.91 -12.92 -1.45
N ARG A 204 10.19 -13.92 -1.97
CA ARG A 204 10.45 -14.55 -3.26
C ARG A 204 9.66 -13.86 -4.36
N LEU A 205 10.37 -13.25 -5.29
CA LEU A 205 9.80 -12.50 -6.40
C LEU A 205 10.09 -13.23 -7.71
N TRP A 206 9.03 -13.49 -8.49
CA TRP A 206 9.11 -14.22 -9.75
C TRP A 206 9.31 -13.28 -10.93
N GLN A 207 10.34 -13.53 -11.73
CA GLN A 207 10.60 -12.87 -13.01
C GLN A 207 10.23 -13.81 -14.14
N ALA A 208 9.45 -13.30 -15.09
CA ALA A 208 9.05 -14.06 -16.26
C ALA A 208 10.16 -14.02 -17.33
N GLU A 209 10.60 -15.19 -17.75
CA GLU A 209 11.63 -15.39 -18.77
C GLU A 209 11.20 -16.50 -19.74
N THR A 210 11.92 -16.68 -20.84
CA THR A 210 11.69 -17.76 -21.79
C THR A 210 13.03 -18.28 -22.32
N ASP A 211 13.07 -19.57 -22.61
CA ASP A 211 14.19 -20.22 -23.31
C ASP A 211 14.11 -20.05 -24.85
N ASP A 212 12.99 -19.50 -25.35
CA ASP A 212 12.84 -19.13 -26.73
C ASP A 212 13.86 -18.06 -27.09
N GLU A 213 14.89 -18.47 -27.81
CA GLU A 213 15.96 -17.57 -28.22
C GLU A 213 15.47 -16.55 -29.24
N PHE A 214 16.26 -15.51 -29.39
CA PHE A 214 16.11 -14.52 -30.43
C PHE A 214 16.18 -15.18 -31.81
N ASP A 215 15.13 -14.98 -32.65
CA ASP A 215 15.04 -15.57 -33.96
C ASP A 215 16.02 -14.89 -34.96
N PHE A 216 17.18 -15.47 -35.12
CA PHE A 216 18.22 -14.97 -36.05
C PHE A 216 17.78 -14.95 -37.51
N ASP A 217 16.90 -15.86 -37.94
CA ASP A 217 16.42 -15.89 -39.33
C ASP A 217 15.49 -14.68 -39.59
N LEU A 218 14.61 -14.38 -38.68
CA LEU A 218 13.79 -13.18 -38.79
C LEU A 218 14.65 -11.90 -38.71
N PHE A 219 15.63 -11.87 -37.82
CA PHE A 219 16.55 -10.74 -37.70
C PHE A 219 17.33 -10.51 -39.02
N ASN A 220 17.87 -11.57 -39.62
CA ASN A 220 18.61 -11.51 -40.88
C ASN A 220 17.70 -11.09 -42.05
N ARG A 221 16.40 -11.27 -41.96
CA ARG A 221 15.38 -10.77 -42.91
C ARG A 221 14.92 -9.35 -42.61
N SER A 222 15.62 -8.62 -41.75
CA SER A 222 15.28 -7.26 -41.29
C SER A 222 13.92 -7.15 -40.54
N LYS A 223 13.42 -8.25 -40.00
CA LYS A 223 12.20 -8.33 -39.16
C LYS A 223 12.58 -8.22 -37.67
N PHE A 224 13.23 -7.13 -37.32
CA PHE A 224 13.85 -6.93 -36.00
C PHE A 224 12.87 -7.01 -34.86
N THR A 225 11.65 -6.49 -35.03
CA THR A 225 10.58 -6.52 -34.01
C THR A 225 10.07 -7.94 -33.83
N GLU A 226 9.79 -8.64 -34.89
CA GLU A 226 9.27 -10.02 -34.89
C GLU A 226 10.31 -11.02 -34.32
N ALA A 227 11.59 -10.79 -34.56
CA ALA A 227 12.67 -11.62 -34.03
C ALA A 227 12.74 -11.72 -32.50
N GLY A 228 12.21 -10.74 -31.78
CA GLY A 228 12.15 -10.72 -30.30
C GLY A 228 10.74 -10.83 -29.71
N GLU A 229 9.73 -11.15 -30.50
CA GLU A 229 8.31 -11.08 -30.09
C GLU A 229 7.99 -12.05 -28.97
N LYS A 230 8.37 -13.32 -29.07
CA LYS A 230 8.13 -14.33 -28.04
C LYS A 230 8.76 -13.97 -26.71
N LYS A 231 10.02 -13.51 -26.75
CA LYS A 231 10.73 -13.07 -25.57
C LYS A 231 10.01 -11.90 -24.90
N ARG A 232 9.58 -10.90 -25.69
CA ARG A 232 8.83 -9.76 -25.14
C ARG A 232 7.50 -10.18 -24.53
N ALA A 233 6.76 -11.08 -25.19
CA ALA A 233 5.47 -11.56 -24.68
C ALA A 233 5.62 -12.27 -23.32
N ALA A 234 6.67 -13.07 -23.13
CA ALA A 234 6.99 -13.68 -21.86
C ALA A 234 7.38 -12.63 -20.79
N GLU A 235 8.34 -11.74 -21.12
CA GLU A 235 8.81 -10.70 -20.21
C GLU A 235 7.73 -9.71 -19.82
N ASP A 236 6.71 -9.45 -20.66
CA ASP A 236 5.60 -8.53 -20.37
C ASP A 236 4.81 -8.94 -19.13
N ILE A 237 4.77 -10.24 -18.81
CA ILE A 237 4.09 -10.75 -17.62
C ILE A 237 4.68 -10.14 -16.32
N SER A 238 5.99 -9.94 -16.26
CA SER A 238 6.65 -9.32 -15.10
C SER A 238 7.17 -7.90 -15.39
N ARG A 239 6.67 -7.22 -16.43
CA ARG A 239 7.21 -5.92 -16.84
C ARG A 239 6.72 -4.77 -15.99
N VAL A 240 5.42 -4.62 -15.82
CA VAL A 240 4.78 -3.51 -15.09
C VAL A 240 3.59 -4.00 -14.28
N LEU A 241 3.46 -3.52 -13.05
CA LEU A 241 2.29 -3.75 -12.19
C LEU A 241 1.05 -3.06 -12.78
N TYR A 242 -0.09 -3.76 -12.79
CA TYR A 242 -1.40 -3.26 -13.23
C TYR A 242 -1.39 -2.64 -14.64
N PRO A 243 -1.22 -3.47 -15.69
CA PRO A 243 -1.43 -3.01 -17.04
C PRO A 243 -2.85 -2.45 -17.19
N ASN A 244 -3.02 -1.49 -18.11
CA ASN A 244 -4.36 -0.96 -18.39
C ASN A 244 -5.28 -2.08 -18.91
N ASP A 245 -6.32 -2.41 -18.15
CA ASP A 245 -7.28 -3.49 -18.40
C ASP A 245 -8.61 -3.03 -19.03
N GLU A 246 -8.64 -1.84 -19.61
CA GLU A 246 -9.77 -1.39 -20.43
C GLU A 246 -9.87 -2.20 -21.73
N THR A 247 -8.74 -2.70 -22.24
CA THR A 247 -8.66 -3.52 -23.44
C THR A 247 -8.63 -5.01 -23.11
N GLU A 248 -9.03 -5.87 -24.07
CA GLU A 248 -8.91 -7.32 -23.92
C GLU A 248 -7.46 -7.75 -23.73
N ALA A 249 -6.51 -7.17 -24.47
CA ALA A 249 -5.09 -7.46 -24.32
C ALA A 249 -4.56 -7.15 -22.90
N GLY A 250 -5.00 -6.03 -22.32
CA GLY A 250 -4.66 -5.67 -20.95
C GLY A 250 -5.26 -6.62 -19.93
N LYS A 251 -6.51 -7.05 -20.12
CA LYS A 251 -7.18 -8.07 -19.28
C LYS A 251 -6.44 -9.42 -19.34
N ILE A 252 -6.04 -9.84 -20.54
CA ILE A 252 -5.24 -11.07 -20.74
C ILE A 252 -3.94 -10.97 -19.95
N LEU A 253 -3.21 -9.88 -20.09
CA LEU A 253 -1.91 -9.70 -19.43
C LEU A 253 -2.09 -9.69 -17.90
N ARG A 254 -3.10 -9.00 -17.37
CA ARG A 254 -3.38 -8.98 -15.93
C ARG A 254 -3.71 -10.36 -15.39
N LEU A 255 -4.57 -11.13 -16.07
CA LEU A 255 -4.90 -12.50 -15.67
C LEU A 255 -3.68 -13.42 -15.76
N LYS A 256 -2.81 -13.25 -16.78
CA LYS A 256 -1.53 -13.96 -16.87
C LYS A 256 -0.60 -13.62 -15.71
N GLN A 257 -0.53 -12.37 -15.25
CA GLN A 257 0.26 -11.98 -14.08
C GLN A 257 -0.25 -12.67 -12.81
N GLU A 258 -1.55 -12.66 -12.56
CA GLU A 258 -2.17 -13.30 -11.40
C GLU A 258 -1.92 -14.81 -11.38
N TYR A 259 -2.11 -15.49 -12.50
CA TYR A 259 -1.83 -16.92 -12.61
C TYR A 259 -0.33 -17.23 -12.49
N PHE A 260 0.51 -16.47 -13.17
CA PHE A 260 1.95 -16.68 -13.20
C PHE A 260 2.56 -16.78 -11.79
N PHE A 261 2.37 -15.76 -10.95
CA PHE A 261 2.98 -15.79 -9.63
C PHE A 261 2.28 -16.78 -8.68
N SER A 262 0.98 -16.96 -8.83
CA SER A 262 0.20 -17.91 -8.04
C SER A 262 0.62 -19.35 -8.32
N ALA A 263 0.74 -19.73 -9.57
CA ALA A 263 1.16 -21.07 -9.99
C ALA A 263 2.62 -21.34 -9.61
N ALA A 264 3.51 -20.35 -9.79
CA ALA A 264 4.90 -20.45 -9.37
C ALA A 264 5.05 -20.64 -7.86
N ALA A 265 4.28 -19.88 -7.05
CA ALA A 265 4.27 -20.02 -5.61
C ALA A 265 3.76 -21.41 -5.17
N VAL A 266 2.66 -21.89 -5.74
CA VAL A 266 2.11 -23.23 -5.45
C VAL A 266 3.13 -24.32 -5.78
N ALA A 267 3.75 -24.26 -6.96
CA ALA A 267 4.75 -25.24 -7.39
C ALA A 267 5.98 -25.25 -6.45
N ASP A 268 6.47 -24.08 -6.07
CA ASP A 268 7.60 -23.94 -5.14
C ASP A 268 7.30 -24.49 -3.75
N LEU A 269 6.12 -24.20 -3.21
CA LEU A 269 5.67 -24.70 -1.90
C LEU A 269 5.54 -26.22 -1.90
N ILE A 270 4.93 -26.80 -2.93
CA ILE A 270 4.83 -28.25 -3.11
C ILE A 270 6.20 -28.90 -3.23
N ARG A 271 7.10 -28.34 -4.07
CA ARG A 271 8.47 -28.83 -4.29
C ARG A 271 9.25 -28.84 -2.97
N LYS A 272 9.25 -27.74 -2.22
CA LYS A 272 9.94 -27.63 -0.92
C LYS A 272 9.39 -28.60 0.10
N HIS A 273 8.06 -28.71 0.21
CA HIS A 273 7.41 -29.63 1.13
C HIS A 273 7.79 -31.09 0.82
N LYS A 274 7.69 -31.49 -0.44
CA LYS A 274 8.06 -32.87 -0.87
C LYS A 274 9.54 -33.17 -0.63
N ALA A 275 10.42 -32.21 -0.83
CA ALA A 275 11.84 -32.39 -0.58
C ALA A 275 12.17 -32.68 0.89
N ILE A 276 11.37 -32.15 1.83
CA ILE A 276 11.58 -32.32 3.27
C ILE A 276 10.82 -33.52 3.83
N PHE A 277 9.54 -33.66 3.47
CA PHE A 277 8.62 -34.62 4.08
C PHE A 277 8.36 -35.86 3.22
N GLY A 278 8.70 -35.84 1.93
CA GLY A 278 8.53 -36.96 1.01
C GLY A 278 7.07 -37.31 0.66
N THR A 279 6.10 -36.56 1.16
CA THR A 279 4.67 -36.82 0.97
C THR A 279 3.87 -35.53 0.93
N MET A 280 2.68 -35.54 0.33
CA MET A 280 1.71 -34.45 0.36
C MET A 280 0.61 -34.64 1.42
N GLU A 281 0.54 -35.79 2.09
CA GLU A 281 -0.54 -36.11 3.04
C GLU A 281 -0.59 -35.14 4.25
N ASN A 282 0.55 -34.64 4.66
CA ASN A 282 0.70 -33.71 5.77
C ASN A 282 0.93 -32.26 5.32
N PHE A 283 0.67 -31.92 4.06
CA PHE A 283 0.92 -30.58 3.53
C PHE A 283 0.21 -29.49 4.34
N ALA A 284 -1.04 -29.70 4.69
CA ALA A 284 -1.85 -28.77 5.46
C ALA A 284 -1.38 -28.62 6.93
N ASP A 285 -0.61 -29.55 7.46
CA ASP A 285 -0.06 -29.46 8.82
C ASP A 285 1.14 -28.51 8.90
N TYR A 286 1.84 -28.32 7.79
CA TYR A 286 3.08 -27.52 7.72
C TYR A 286 2.95 -26.25 6.89
N ASN A 287 1.91 -26.10 6.08
CA ASN A 287 1.76 -24.96 5.19
C ASN A 287 0.41 -24.26 5.39
N CYS A 288 0.48 -22.94 5.43
CA CYS A 288 -0.66 -22.05 5.43
C CYS A 288 -0.43 -20.96 4.39
N ILE A 289 -1.40 -20.68 3.54
CA ILE A 289 -1.33 -19.69 2.48
C ILE A 289 -2.32 -18.57 2.79
N GLN A 290 -1.81 -17.33 2.87
CA GLN A 290 -2.63 -16.14 3.00
C GLN A 290 -2.75 -15.44 1.66
N MET A 291 -3.95 -15.32 1.15
CA MET A 291 -4.28 -14.58 -0.07
C MET A 291 -4.54 -13.12 0.27
N ASN A 292 -3.66 -12.24 -0.21
CA ASN A 292 -3.78 -10.79 0.00
C ASN A 292 -4.64 -10.19 -1.11
N ASP A 293 -5.90 -9.97 -0.84
CA ASP A 293 -6.98 -9.66 -1.78
C ASP A 293 -7.31 -10.83 -2.73
N THR A 294 -8.03 -10.56 -3.81
CA THR A 294 -8.50 -11.55 -4.78
C THR A 294 -7.46 -11.95 -5.83
N HIS A 295 -6.43 -11.14 -6.03
CA HIS A 295 -5.42 -11.38 -7.07
C HIS A 295 -4.76 -12.78 -7.01
N PRO A 296 -4.42 -13.36 -5.83
CA PRO A 296 -3.85 -14.70 -5.75
C PRO A 296 -4.88 -15.82 -5.64
N VAL A 297 -6.17 -15.57 -5.73
CA VAL A 297 -7.21 -16.60 -5.52
C VAL A 297 -7.09 -17.75 -6.51
N ILE A 298 -6.58 -17.49 -7.71
CA ILE A 298 -6.32 -18.52 -8.72
C ILE A 298 -5.31 -19.58 -8.26
N ALA A 299 -4.53 -19.33 -7.21
CA ALA A 299 -3.64 -20.30 -6.57
C ALA A 299 -4.42 -21.48 -5.96
N LEU A 300 -5.65 -21.26 -5.50
CA LEU A 300 -6.47 -22.31 -4.88
C LEU A 300 -6.89 -23.39 -5.90
N PRO A 301 -7.54 -23.10 -7.02
CA PRO A 301 -7.80 -24.11 -8.05
C PRO A 301 -6.52 -24.66 -8.67
N GLU A 302 -5.43 -23.89 -8.76
CA GLU A 302 -4.14 -24.39 -9.23
C GLU A 302 -3.56 -25.45 -8.28
N PHE A 303 -3.59 -25.22 -6.97
CA PHE A 303 -3.17 -26.22 -5.99
C PHE A 303 -3.94 -27.54 -6.17
N ILE A 304 -5.28 -27.46 -6.28
CA ILE A 304 -6.13 -28.65 -6.50
C ILE A 304 -5.74 -29.35 -7.79
N ARG A 305 -5.55 -28.61 -8.89
CA ARG A 305 -5.13 -29.16 -10.18
C ARG A 305 -3.81 -29.93 -10.08
N VAL A 306 -2.82 -29.33 -9.43
CA VAL A 306 -1.48 -29.93 -9.30
C VAL A 306 -1.52 -31.21 -8.47
N VAL A 307 -2.17 -31.19 -7.30
CA VAL A 307 -2.23 -32.42 -6.47
C VAL A 307 -3.11 -33.51 -7.07
N MET A 308 -4.13 -33.18 -7.85
CA MET A 308 -4.89 -34.17 -8.62
C MET A 308 -4.05 -34.83 -9.71
N ARG A 309 -3.25 -34.02 -10.44
CA ARG A 309 -2.39 -34.51 -11.53
C ARG A 309 -1.19 -35.31 -11.00
N ASP A 310 -0.48 -34.76 -10.02
CA ASP A 310 0.84 -35.27 -9.62
C ASP A 310 0.77 -36.32 -8.50
N GLU A 311 -0.24 -36.24 -7.62
CA GLU A 311 -0.46 -37.18 -6.52
C GLU A 311 -1.63 -38.16 -6.77
N GLY A 312 -2.36 -37.96 -7.88
CA GLY A 312 -3.54 -38.81 -8.19
C GLY A 312 -4.69 -38.63 -7.21
N TRP A 313 -4.75 -37.53 -6.47
CA TRP A 313 -5.84 -37.29 -5.52
C TRP A 313 -7.16 -37.07 -6.25
N LYS A 314 -8.23 -37.61 -5.65
CA LYS A 314 -9.59 -37.27 -6.07
C LYS A 314 -9.90 -35.83 -5.68
N PHE A 315 -10.78 -35.17 -6.44
CA PHE A 315 -11.17 -33.77 -6.22
C PHE A 315 -11.57 -33.48 -4.77
N ASP A 316 -12.44 -34.31 -4.17
CA ASP A 316 -12.91 -34.07 -2.79
C ASP A 316 -11.75 -34.01 -1.78
N LYS A 317 -10.75 -34.90 -1.91
CA LYS A 317 -9.57 -34.91 -1.05
C LYS A 317 -8.71 -33.68 -1.28
N ALA A 318 -8.48 -33.30 -2.54
CA ALA A 318 -7.69 -32.15 -2.91
C ALA A 318 -8.34 -30.84 -2.44
N PHE A 319 -9.66 -30.72 -2.60
CA PHE A 319 -10.41 -29.55 -2.17
C PHE A 319 -10.47 -29.41 -0.64
N GLU A 320 -10.67 -30.50 0.10
CA GLU A 320 -10.61 -30.48 1.56
C GLU A 320 -9.21 -30.08 2.09
N ALA A 321 -8.14 -30.52 1.41
CA ALA A 321 -6.79 -30.06 1.73
C ALA A 321 -6.61 -28.56 1.43
N ALA A 322 -7.09 -28.09 0.27
CA ALA A 322 -7.05 -26.67 -0.09
C ALA A 322 -7.75 -25.79 0.95
N LYS A 323 -8.96 -26.16 1.38
CA LYS A 323 -9.70 -25.44 2.42
C LYS A 323 -8.96 -25.30 3.75
N LYS A 324 -8.09 -26.25 4.08
CA LYS A 324 -7.25 -26.19 5.31
C LYS A 324 -6.01 -25.32 5.15
N VAL A 325 -5.57 -25.09 3.92
CA VAL A 325 -4.32 -24.37 3.60
C VAL A 325 -4.56 -22.91 3.32
N PHE A 326 -5.62 -22.57 2.58
CA PHE A 326 -5.88 -21.21 2.10
C PHE A 326 -6.70 -20.37 3.07
N ASN A 327 -6.35 -19.10 3.18
CA ASN A 327 -7.05 -18.05 3.92
C ASN A 327 -7.13 -16.78 3.09
N TYR A 328 -8.17 -15.98 3.30
CA TYR A 328 -8.47 -14.83 2.47
C TYR A 328 -8.59 -13.55 3.29
N THR A 329 -7.81 -12.53 2.94
CA THR A 329 -7.98 -11.16 3.42
C THR A 329 -8.69 -10.33 2.36
N ASN A 330 -9.84 -9.76 2.69
CA ASN A 330 -10.55 -8.82 1.83
C ASN A 330 -10.07 -7.39 2.11
N HIS A 331 -9.84 -6.61 1.05
CA HIS A 331 -9.46 -5.19 1.13
C HIS A 331 -10.47 -4.25 0.48
N THR A 332 -11.65 -4.74 0.10
CA THR A 332 -12.62 -4.01 -0.71
C THR A 332 -13.99 -4.03 -0.05
N ILE A 333 -14.62 -2.84 0.13
CA ILE A 333 -15.99 -2.72 0.64
C ILE A 333 -17.00 -2.66 -0.51
N MET A 334 -16.64 -2.00 -1.61
CA MET A 334 -17.56 -1.79 -2.73
C MET A 334 -17.77 -3.08 -3.52
N GLN A 335 -19.00 -3.59 -3.56
CA GLN A 335 -19.34 -4.84 -4.25
C GLN A 335 -19.00 -4.81 -5.74
N GLU A 336 -19.16 -3.66 -6.40
CA GLU A 336 -18.82 -3.46 -7.80
C GLU A 336 -17.32 -3.58 -8.09
N ALA A 337 -16.48 -3.30 -7.09
CA ALA A 337 -15.02 -3.41 -7.18
C ALA A 337 -14.48 -4.81 -6.83
N LEU A 338 -15.34 -5.75 -6.39
CA LEU A 338 -14.95 -7.16 -6.24
C LEU A 338 -14.59 -7.76 -7.60
N GLU A 339 -13.42 -8.41 -7.65
CA GLU A 339 -12.85 -8.89 -8.89
C GLU A 339 -13.69 -9.99 -9.56
N LYS A 340 -13.88 -9.81 -10.86
CA LYS A 340 -14.66 -10.72 -11.71
C LYS A 340 -13.93 -10.91 -13.03
N TRP A 341 -13.90 -12.15 -13.52
CA TRP A 341 -13.31 -12.48 -14.82
C TRP A 341 -14.33 -13.13 -15.75
N ASP A 342 -14.30 -12.77 -17.05
CA ASP A 342 -15.03 -13.52 -18.08
C ASP A 342 -14.49 -14.97 -18.10
N SER A 343 -15.39 -15.92 -17.95
CA SER A 343 -15.04 -17.35 -17.87
C SER A 343 -14.32 -17.85 -19.12
N ARG A 344 -14.70 -17.32 -20.31
CA ARG A 344 -14.06 -17.66 -21.59
C ARG A 344 -12.62 -17.17 -21.65
N LEU A 345 -12.31 -16.08 -20.95
CA LEU A 345 -10.95 -15.57 -20.87
C LEU A 345 -10.05 -16.52 -20.06
N ILE A 346 -10.53 -16.96 -18.89
CA ILE A 346 -9.80 -17.94 -18.06
C ILE A 346 -9.64 -19.27 -18.83
N GLU A 347 -10.72 -19.76 -19.43
CA GLU A 347 -10.70 -21.00 -20.23
C GLU A 347 -9.69 -20.93 -21.39
N ARG A 348 -9.59 -19.78 -22.06
CA ARG A 348 -8.65 -19.55 -23.16
C ARG A 348 -7.18 -19.53 -22.70
N ILE A 349 -6.91 -18.99 -21.52
CA ILE A 349 -5.54 -18.78 -21.02
C ILE A 349 -5.05 -19.99 -20.23
N VAL A 350 -5.89 -20.55 -19.36
CA VAL A 350 -5.56 -21.65 -18.44
C VAL A 350 -6.73 -22.65 -18.32
N PRO A 351 -7.02 -23.41 -19.40
CA PRO A 351 -8.19 -24.28 -19.51
C PRO A 351 -8.28 -25.34 -18.41
N GLU A 352 -7.14 -25.92 -17.99
CA GLU A 352 -7.11 -26.94 -16.93
C GLU A 352 -7.51 -26.36 -15.58
N VAL A 353 -7.09 -25.14 -15.26
CA VAL A 353 -7.47 -24.43 -14.02
C VAL A 353 -8.95 -24.08 -14.05
N TYR A 354 -9.45 -23.62 -15.19
CA TYR A 354 -10.87 -23.35 -15.36
C TYR A 354 -11.74 -24.60 -15.14
N SER A 355 -11.28 -25.75 -15.63
CA SER A 355 -11.96 -27.03 -15.37
C SER A 355 -12.08 -27.33 -13.87
N VAL A 356 -11.05 -27.03 -13.08
CA VAL A 356 -11.09 -27.16 -11.62
C VAL A 356 -12.04 -26.15 -11.00
N MET A 357 -12.08 -24.90 -11.49
CA MET A 357 -13.05 -23.89 -11.02
C MET A 357 -14.50 -24.36 -11.24
N ILE A 358 -14.79 -25.05 -12.34
CA ILE A 358 -16.10 -25.68 -12.59
C ILE A 358 -16.39 -26.74 -11.52
N MET A 359 -15.41 -27.63 -11.21
CA MET A 359 -15.59 -28.65 -10.17
C MET A 359 -15.85 -28.01 -8.78
N ILE A 360 -15.16 -26.92 -8.44
CA ILE A 360 -15.40 -26.18 -7.19
C ILE A 360 -16.82 -25.58 -7.19
N ASN A 361 -17.28 -25.04 -8.33
CA ASN A 361 -18.64 -24.51 -8.45
C ASN A 361 -19.71 -25.62 -8.33
N GLU A 362 -19.48 -26.80 -8.85
CA GLU A 362 -20.37 -27.97 -8.68
C GLU A 362 -20.40 -28.43 -7.21
N ALA A 363 -19.27 -28.43 -6.53
CA ALA A 363 -19.18 -28.73 -5.11
C ALA A 363 -19.97 -27.70 -4.28
N PHE A 364 -19.87 -26.41 -4.64
CA PHE A 364 -20.65 -25.32 -4.04
C PHE A 364 -22.16 -25.57 -4.23
N GLU A 365 -22.63 -25.78 -5.45
CA GLU A 365 -24.06 -26.03 -5.71
C GLU A 365 -24.58 -27.25 -4.92
N SER A 366 -23.78 -28.32 -4.85
CA SER A 366 -24.12 -29.52 -4.11
C SER A 366 -24.22 -29.27 -2.60
N GLU A 367 -23.29 -28.49 -2.03
CA GLU A 367 -23.30 -28.12 -0.61
C GLU A 367 -24.48 -27.18 -0.29
N MET A 368 -24.73 -26.16 -1.12
CA MET A 368 -25.87 -25.24 -0.94
C MET A 368 -27.22 -25.97 -1.00
N HIS A 369 -27.30 -26.95 -1.88
CA HIS A 369 -28.51 -27.81 -1.96
C HIS A 369 -28.70 -28.65 -0.70
N ARG A 370 -27.64 -29.30 -0.22
CA ARG A 370 -27.67 -30.09 1.03
C ARG A 370 -28.05 -29.26 2.26
N ARG A 371 -27.63 -28.02 2.30
CA ARG A 371 -27.94 -27.05 3.38
C ARG A 371 -29.29 -26.38 3.22
N ASN A 372 -30.06 -26.71 2.15
CA ASN A 372 -31.34 -26.06 1.81
C ASN A 372 -31.28 -24.53 1.73
N VAL A 373 -30.17 -23.97 1.20
CA VAL A 373 -30.03 -22.52 1.00
C VAL A 373 -31.05 -22.07 -0.04
N PRO A 374 -31.84 -20.99 0.21
CA PRO A 374 -32.81 -20.44 -0.76
C PRO A 374 -32.19 -20.12 -2.12
N GLN A 375 -32.97 -20.28 -3.19
CA GLN A 375 -32.47 -20.13 -4.56
C GLN A 375 -31.98 -18.72 -4.87
N ASP A 376 -32.61 -17.69 -4.33
CA ASP A 376 -32.19 -16.28 -4.46
C ASP A 376 -30.83 -16.03 -3.83
N LYS A 377 -30.59 -16.52 -2.60
CA LYS A 377 -29.28 -16.46 -1.94
C LYS A 377 -28.22 -17.24 -2.72
N ARG A 378 -28.52 -18.47 -3.13
CA ARG A 378 -27.59 -19.26 -3.96
C ARG A 378 -27.18 -18.51 -5.23
N ALA A 379 -28.13 -17.83 -5.88
CA ALA A 379 -27.86 -17.08 -7.10
C ALA A 379 -26.88 -15.92 -6.88
N VAL A 380 -26.89 -15.28 -5.71
CA VAL A 380 -25.90 -14.24 -5.33
C VAL A 380 -24.53 -14.85 -5.07
N MET A 381 -24.48 -15.97 -4.35
CA MET A 381 -23.24 -16.60 -3.87
C MET A 381 -22.53 -17.46 -4.93
N ARG A 382 -23.13 -17.72 -6.09
CA ARG A 382 -22.52 -18.53 -7.15
C ARG A 382 -21.12 -18.07 -7.49
N LEU A 383 -20.22 -19.06 -7.65
CA LEU A 383 -18.82 -18.83 -7.99
C LEU A 383 -18.69 -18.49 -9.48
N ILE A 384 -19.46 -19.18 -10.33
CA ILE A 384 -19.55 -18.91 -11.76
C ILE A 384 -21.01 -18.57 -12.09
N LYS A 385 -21.24 -17.36 -12.61
CA LYS A 385 -22.58 -16.85 -12.88
C LYS A 385 -22.59 -16.07 -14.19
N ASN A 386 -23.52 -16.41 -15.10
CA ASN A 386 -23.71 -15.71 -16.37
C ASN A 386 -22.39 -15.53 -17.19
N GLY A 387 -21.55 -16.57 -17.22
CA GLY A 387 -20.27 -16.52 -17.93
C GLY A 387 -19.20 -15.69 -17.23
N THR A 388 -19.38 -15.39 -15.94
CA THR A 388 -18.44 -14.61 -15.13
C THR A 388 -18.01 -15.39 -13.88
N VAL A 389 -16.73 -15.44 -13.62
CA VAL A 389 -16.12 -16.01 -12.40
C VAL A 389 -15.98 -14.92 -11.35
N HIS A 390 -16.52 -15.16 -10.15
CA HIS A 390 -16.49 -14.26 -9.00
C HIS A 390 -15.38 -14.68 -8.05
N MET A 391 -14.23 -14.02 -8.10
CA MET A 391 -13.02 -14.45 -7.37
C MET A 391 -13.21 -14.42 -5.84
N ALA A 392 -13.87 -13.40 -5.30
CA ALA A 392 -14.15 -13.31 -3.87
C ALA A 392 -15.04 -14.49 -3.38
N ASN A 393 -16.02 -14.94 -4.17
CA ASN A 393 -16.85 -16.07 -3.81
C ASN A 393 -16.04 -17.38 -3.78
N ILE A 394 -15.12 -17.59 -4.73
CA ILE A 394 -14.18 -18.72 -4.71
C ILE A 394 -13.31 -18.65 -3.45
N ALA A 395 -12.76 -17.48 -3.15
CA ALA A 395 -11.91 -17.27 -1.99
C ALA A 395 -12.63 -17.64 -0.68
N VAL A 396 -13.84 -17.12 -0.47
CA VAL A 396 -14.63 -17.40 0.74
C VAL A 396 -15.00 -18.87 0.86
N PHE A 397 -15.44 -19.50 -0.23
CA PHE A 397 -15.83 -20.91 -0.22
C PHE A 397 -14.66 -21.85 0.03
N GLY A 398 -13.49 -21.53 -0.54
CA GLY A 398 -12.28 -22.35 -0.49
C GLY A 398 -11.31 -22.04 0.65
N SER A 399 -11.62 -21.11 1.56
CA SER A 399 -10.74 -20.71 2.65
C SER A 399 -11.22 -21.18 4.02
N SER A 400 -10.28 -21.44 4.95
CA SER A 400 -10.58 -21.67 6.36
C SER A 400 -11.07 -20.40 7.04
N TYR A 401 -10.41 -19.30 6.80
CA TYR A 401 -10.70 -18.00 7.42
C TYR A 401 -10.79 -16.90 6.37
N VAL A 402 -11.66 -15.93 6.67
CA VAL A 402 -11.88 -14.71 5.89
C VAL A 402 -11.76 -13.54 6.86
N ASN A 403 -10.91 -12.57 6.59
CA ASN A 403 -10.82 -11.42 7.48
C ASN A 403 -10.98 -10.09 6.76
N GLY A 404 -11.60 -9.15 7.48
CA GLY A 404 -11.53 -7.72 7.19
C GLY A 404 -10.27 -7.10 7.82
N VAL A 405 -10.04 -5.83 7.53
CA VAL A 405 -8.78 -5.12 7.86
C VAL A 405 -8.97 -3.90 8.78
N ALA A 406 -10.17 -3.67 9.24
CA ALA A 406 -10.57 -2.74 10.30
C ALA A 406 -11.90 -3.21 10.90
N ALA A 407 -12.24 -2.78 12.12
CA ALA A 407 -13.45 -3.20 12.80
C ALA A 407 -14.72 -2.89 11.98
N ILE A 408 -14.88 -1.64 11.52
CA ILE A 408 -16.02 -1.22 10.70
C ILE A 408 -16.05 -1.96 9.36
N HIS A 409 -14.90 -2.18 8.72
CA HIS A 409 -14.82 -2.96 7.48
C HIS A 409 -15.33 -4.39 7.69
N THR A 410 -14.89 -5.04 8.75
CA THR A 410 -15.31 -6.42 9.06
C THR A 410 -16.80 -6.51 9.30
N GLU A 411 -17.41 -5.54 9.97
CA GLU A 411 -18.86 -5.49 10.15
C GLU A 411 -19.60 -5.26 8.83
N LEU A 412 -19.09 -4.39 7.94
CA LEU A 412 -19.65 -4.22 6.60
C LEU A 412 -19.53 -5.48 5.74
N LEU A 413 -18.45 -6.26 5.89
CA LEU A 413 -18.35 -7.57 5.24
C LEU A 413 -19.45 -8.52 5.73
N LYS A 414 -19.70 -8.58 7.04
CA LYS A 414 -20.70 -9.48 7.65
C LYS A 414 -22.14 -9.05 7.37
N THR A 415 -22.40 -7.76 7.30
CA THR A 415 -23.78 -7.23 7.20
C THR A 415 -24.21 -6.87 5.80
N THR A 416 -23.26 -6.61 4.89
CA THR A 416 -23.54 -6.11 3.53
C THR A 416 -22.82 -6.92 2.46
N VAL A 417 -21.48 -6.82 2.35
CA VAL A 417 -20.72 -7.28 1.18
C VAL A 417 -20.73 -8.79 1.02
N LEU A 418 -20.54 -9.53 2.12
CA LEU A 418 -20.48 -11.00 2.18
C LEU A 418 -21.53 -11.57 3.15
N LYS A 419 -22.64 -10.88 3.36
CA LYS A 419 -23.68 -11.21 4.32
C LYS A 419 -24.15 -12.66 4.21
N ASP A 420 -24.52 -13.12 3.02
CA ASP A 420 -25.02 -14.48 2.80
C ASP A 420 -23.96 -15.54 3.13
N TRP A 421 -22.68 -15.22 2.90
CA TRP A 421 -21.56 -16.07 3.28
C TRP A 421 -21.36 -16.11 4.80
N TYR A 422 -21.47 -14.97 5.48
CA TYR A 422 -21.36 -14.87 6.93
C TYR A 422 -22.48 -15.62 7.63
N GLU A 423 -23.72 -15.55 7.13
CA GLU A 423 -24.85 -16.30 7.67
C GLU A 423 -24.63 -17.83 7.61
N LEU A 424 -23.87 -18.33 6.61
CA LEU A 424 -23.58 -19.75 6.45
C LEU A 424 -22.34 -20.24 7.19
N TYR A 425 -21.34 -19.35 7.37
CA TYR A 425 -20.03 -19.68 7.93
C TYR A 425 -19.54 -18.59 8.89
N PRO A 426 -20.31 -18.23 9.94
CA PRO A 426 -19.95 -17.11 10.83
C PRO A 426 -18.59 -17.30 11.50
N GLU A 427 -18.19 -18.54 11.77
CA GLU A 427 -16.94 -18.91 12.43
C GLU A 427 -15.68 -18.60 11.59
N ARG A 428 -15.83 -18.41 10.27
CA ARG A 428 -14.69 -18.11 9.38
C ARG A 428 -14.32 -16.64 9.40
N PHE A 429 -15.27 -15.75 9.75
CA PHE A 429 -15.10 -14.30 9.61
C PHE A 429 -14.42 -13.70 10.84
N GLN A 430 -13.30 -13.05 10.63
CA GLN A 430 -12.50 -12.41 11.68
C GLN A 430 -12.15 -10.97 11.31
N ASN A 431 -11.86 -10.14 12.32
CA ASN A 431 -11.23 -8.85 12.14
C ASN A 431 -9.74 -8.96 12.44
N LYS A 432 -8.91 -8.41 11.56
CA LYS A 432 -7.48 -8.17 11.79
C LYS A 432 -7.19 -6.72 11.40
N THR A 433 -7.40 -5.80 12.33
CA THR A 433 -7.10 -4.39 12.09
C THR A 433 -5.67 -4.23 11.60
N ASN A 434 -5.49 -3.55 10.48
CA ASN A 434 -4.19 -3.30 9.90
C ASN A 434 -3.24 -2.59 10.88
N GLY A 435 -1.97 -2.67 10.60
CA GLY A 435 -0.91 -1.98 11.31
C GLY A 435 0.24 -1.61 10.39
N ILE A 436 1.15 -0.85 10.93
CA ILE A 436 2.37 -0.37 10.28
C ILE A 436 3.59 -0.76 11.11
N THR A 437 4.75 -0.95 10.46
CA THR A 437 6.01 -1.17 11.19
C THR A 437 6.53 0.15 11.76
N GLN A 438 6.65 0.23 13.08
CA GLN A 438 7.22 1.37 13.77
C GLN A 438 8.70 1.56 13.48
N ARG A 439 9.40 0.52 13.03
CA ARG A 439 10.81 0.59 12.64
C ARG A 439 11.01 1.59 11.51
N ARG A 440 10.32 1.41 10.39
CA ARG A 440 10.39 2.37 9.28
C ARG A 440 9.66 3.69 9.58
N TRP A 441 8.45 3.60 10.14
CA TRP A 441 7.51 4.75 10.20
C TRP A 441 7.64 5.61 11.45
N LEU A 442 8.60 5.29 12.33
CA LEU A 442 9.01 6.16 13.45
C LEU A 442 10.53 6.07 13.67
N ALA A 443 11.07 4.90 14.02
CA ALA A 443 12.47 4.75 14.39
C ALA A 443 13.44 5.20 13.29
N LEU A 444 13.11 4.98 12.01
CA LEU A 444 13.92 5.39 10.87
C LEU A 444 13.57 6.81 10.38
N CYS A 445 12.29 7.09 10.09
CA CYS A 445 11.91 8.34 9.42
C CYS A 445 11.89 9.57 10.34
N ASN A 446 11.82 9.38 11.68
CA ASN A 446 11.76 10.47 12.66
C ASN A 446 12.69 10.19 13.85
N ARG A 447 13.99 10.20 13.57
CA ARG A 447 15.03 9.83 14.55
C ARG A 447 15.04 10.72 15.78
N GLU A 448 14.75 12.01 15.62
CA GLU A 448 14.71 12.98 16.73
C GLU A 448 13.56 12.67 17.68
N LEU A 449 12.36 12.36 17.15
CA LEU A 449 11.23 11.93 17.98
C LEU A 449 11.49 10.56 18.62
N SER A 450 12.09 9.64 17.89
CA SER A 450 12.52 8.33 18.38
C SER A 450 13.50 8.45 19.57
N ALA A 451 14.46 9.36 19.48
CA ALA A 451 15.41 9.64 20.57
C ALA A 451 14.70 10.20 21.82
N LEU A 452 13.78 11.15 21.65
CA LEU A 452 12.98 11.71 22.75
C LEU A 452 12.13 10.61 23.44
N ILE A 453 11.46 9.77 22.67
CA ILE A 453 10.65 8.66 23.18
C ILE A 453 11.52 7.69 23.99
N THR A 454 12.65 7.27 23.43
CA THR A 454 13.62 6.36 24.09
C THR A 454 14.14 6.94 25.41
N GLU A 455 14.49 8.23 25.42
CA GLU A 455 14.91 8.92 26.64
C GLU A 455 13.81 8.91 27.73
N LEU A 456 12.58 9.25 27.35
CA LEU A 456 11.45 9.36 28.29
C LEU A 456 10.97 8.01 28.82
N LEU A 457 11.08 6.94 28.02
CA LEU A 457 10.76 5.57 28.44
C LEU A 457 11.93 4.90 29.18
N GLY A 458 13.15 5.36 28.95
CA GLY A 458 14.37 4.84 29.57
C GLY A 458 15.05 3.74 28.76
N ASP A 459 14.44 3.23 27.70
CA ASP A 459 14.99 2.24 26.77
C ASP A 459 14.31 2.30 25.39
N ASP A 460 14.83 1.56 24.41
CA ASP A 460 14.34 1.48 23.03
C ASP A 460 13.39 0.30 22.78
N SER A 461 12.93 -0.38 23.82
CA SER A 461 12.09 -1.58 23.71
C SER A 461 10.71 -1.32 23.04
N TRP A 462 10.28 -0.06 22.94
CA TRP A 462 9.11 0.35 22.19
C TRP A 462 9.23 0.03 20.67
N VAL A 463 10.45 -0.13 20.14
CA VAL A 463 10.69 -0.47 18.73
C VAL A 463 10.16 -1.88 18.38
N THR A 464 10.07 -2.76 19.38
CA THR A 464 9.50 -4.12 19.26
C THR A 464 8.21 -4.32 20.05
N ASP A 465 7.78 -3.33 20.84
CA ASP A 465 6.56 -3.36 21.63
C ASP A 465 5.95 -1.95 21.67
N LEU A 466 5.15 -1.63 20.64
CA LEU A 466 4.61 -0.27 20.44
C LEU A 466 3.62 0.13 21.55
N ASP A 467 3.02 -0.81 22.29
CA ASP A 467 2.11 -0.51 23.40
C ASP A 467 2.80 0.27 24.54
N LYS A 468 4.14 0.21 24.63
CA LYS A 468 4.92 0.99 25.57
C LYS A 468 4.81 2.49 25.39
N LEU A 469 4.41 2.97 24.21
CA LEU A 469 4.14 4.39 23.99
C LEU A 469 3.05 4.93 24.94
N SER A 470 2.16 4.07 25.41
CA SER A 470 1.16 4.45 26.42
C SER A 470 1.77 5.01 27.70
N GLY A 471 2.98 4.59 28.05
CA GLY A 471 3.76 5.10 29.19
C GLY A 471 4.14 6.59 29.06
N LEU A 472 4.05 7.16 27.88
CA LEU A 472 4.31 8.59 27.61
C LEU A 472 3.12 9.48 27.99
N LYS A 473 1.92 8.93 28.24
CA LYS A 473 0.72 9.71 28.63
C LYS A 473 0.95 10.58 29.87
N LYS A 474 1.82 10.14 30.79
CA LYS A 474 2.20 10.90 32.01
C LYS A 474 2.86 12.25 31.69
N TYR A 475 3.38 12.45 30.51
CA TYR A 475 4.03 13.70 30.05
C TYR A 475 3.10 14.62 29.25
N ALA A 476 1.82 14.26 29.09
CA ALA A 476 0.88 15.03 28.26
C ALA A 476 0.61 16.46 28.79
N ASP A 477 0.88 16.71 30.07
CA ASP A 477 0.76 18.02 30.71
C ASP A 477 2.14 18.60 31.12
N ASP A 478 3.24 17.97 30.73
CA ASP A 478 4.60 18.46 30.96
C ASP A 478 5.02 19.44 29.85
N GLU A 479 4.95 20.74 30.15
CA GLU A 479 5.27 21.79 29.20
C GLU A 479 6.68 21.64 28.63
N SER A 480 7.67 21.17 29.40
CA SER A 480 9.06 21.03 28.93
C SER A 480 9.17 19.93 27.88
N VAL A 481 8.43 18.82 28.05
CA VAL A 481 8.38 17.73 27.08
C VAL A 481 7.63 18.16 25.82
N LEU A 482 6.49 18.85 25.98
CA LEU A 482 5.72 19.36 24.83
C LEU A 482 6.52 20.36 24.00
N ARG A 483 7.30 21.26 24.62
CA ARG A 483 8.19 22.18 23.87
C ARG A 483 9.27 21.46 23.11
N ARG A 484 9.91 20.43 23.69
CA ARG A 484 10.87 19.59 22.97
C ARG A 484 10.22 18.88 21.78
N PHE A 485 9.00 18.40 21.92
CA PHE A 485 8.24 17.81 20.81
C PHE A 485 7.93 18.86 19.71
N ILE A 486 7.53 20.07 20.08
CA ILE A 486 7.32 21.19 19.15
C ILE A 486 8.60 21.51 18.38
N ASP A 487 9.75 21.58 19.06
CA ASP A 487 11.05 21.85 18.43
C ASP A 487 11.40 20.76 17.40
N ILE A 488 11.14 19.49 17.74
CA ILE A 488 11.32 18.36 16.81
C ILE A 488 10.40 18.51 15.60
N LYS A 489 9.13 18.85 15.82
CA LYS A 489 8.16 19.05 14.73
C LYS A 489 8.60 20.19 13.81
N HIS A 490 9.07 21.32 14.35
CA HIS A 490 9.60 22.44 13.58
C HIS A 490 10.83 22.03 12.76
N ALA A 491 11.74 21.23 13.33
CA ALA A 491 12.90 20.72 12.61
C ALA A 491 12.48 19.81 11.44
N LYS A 492 11.49 18.92 11.61
CA LYS A 492 10.97 18.09 10.54
C LYS A 492 10.27 18.88 9.45
N LYS A 493 9.54 19.93 9.82
CA LYS A 493 8.91 20.86 8.85
C LYS A 493 9.95 21.61 8.03
N GLN A 494 11.05 22.07 8.67
CA GLN A 494 12.17 22.69 7.95
C GLN A 494 12.85 21.70 7.00
N GLN A 495 13.13 20.47 7.45
CA GLN A 495 13.71 19.41 6.59
C GLN A 495 12.83 19.12 5.37
N LEU A 496 11.51 19.07 5.55
CA LEU A 496 10.57 18.87 4.45
C LEU A 496 10.53 20.09 3.52
N ALA A 497 10.55 21.30 4.05
CA ALA A 497 10.58 22.53 3.24
C ALA A 497 11.83 22.59 2.35
N ASP A 498 13.00 22.28 2.90
CA ASP A 498 14.25 22.23 2.16
C ASP A 498 14.22 21.14 1.07
N PHE A 499 13.63 19.97 1.39
CA PHE A 499 13.46 18.88 0.44
C PHE A 499 12.51 19.25 -0.70
N ILE A 500 11.35 19.85 -0.41
CA ILE A 500 10.39 20.34 -1.43
C ILE A 500 11.03 21.41 -2.29
N LYS A 501 11.79 22.34 -1.70
CA LYS A 501 12.54 23.34 -2.47
C LYS A 501 13.55 22.71 -3.42
N LYS A 502 14.29 21.68 -2.95
CA LYS A 502 15.25 20.94 -3.79
C LYS A 502 14.57 20.16 -4.92
N SER A 503 13.48 19.45 -4.61
CA SER A 503 12.85 18.49 -5.53
C SER A 503 11.81 19.12 -6.48
N GLU A 504 11.01 20.08 -5.97
CA GLU A 504 9.90 20.70 -6.71
C GLU A 504 10.18 22.15 -7.11
N GLY A 505 11.24 22.79 -6.56
CA GLY A 505 11.54 24.21 -6.78
C GLY A 505 10.55 25.15 -6.08
N ILE A 506 9.77 24.68 -5.11
CA ILE A 506 8.72 25.43 -4.42
C ILE A 506 9.16 25.76 -3.00
N GLU A 507 9.05 27.03 -2.62
CA GLU A 507 9.27 27.46 -1.23
C GLU A 507 7.98 27.38 -0.42
N ILE A 508 8.06 26.80 0.77
CA ILE A 508 6.98 26.73 1.76
C ILE A 508 7.49 27.22 3.13
N ASP A 509 6.60 27.80 3.92
CA ASP A 509 6.94 28.29 5.25
C ASP A 509 6.89 27.16 6.28
N PRO A 510 8.00 26.78 6.93
CA PRO A 510 8.01 25.74 7.96
C PRO A 510 7.25 26.13 9.24
N LYS A 511 6.87 27.41 9.40
CA LYS A 511 6.06 27.89 10.53
C LYS A 511 4.56 27.76 10.27
N SER A 512 4.12 27.63 9.00
CA SER A 512 2.71 27.46 8.66
C SER A 512 2.20 26.07 9.10
N VAL A 513 0.91 25.93 9.29
CA VAL A 513 0.27 24.61 9.51
C VAL A 513 0.52 23.72 8.31
N TYR A 514 1.01 22.50 8.50
CA TYR A 514 1.16 21.51 7.41
C TYR A 514 -0.04 20.56 7.39
N ASP A 515 -0.98 20.84 6.49
CA ASP A 515 -2.18 20.07 6.20
C ASP A 515 -1.86 19.15 5.01
N ILE A 516 -1.79 17.83 5.25
CA ILE A 516 -1.22 16.88 4.29
C ILE A 516 -2.21 15.81 3.88
N GLN A 517 -2.45 15.69 2.57
CA GLN A 517 -3.22 14.61 1.95
C GLN A 517 -2.36 13.83 0.96
N ILE A 518 -1.78 12.72 1.41
CA ILE A 518 -0.93 11.83 0.60
C ILE A 518 -1.52 10.44 0.52
N LYS A 519 -2.06 10.11 -0.63
CA LYS A 519 -2.67 8.82 -0.94
C LYS A 519 -2.93 8.71 -2.44
N ARG A 520 -3.14 7.47 -2.97
CA ARG A 520 -3.58 7.26 -4.34
C ARG A 520 -4.74 8.19 -4.67
N LEU A 521 -4.75 8.78 -5.86
CA LEU A 521 -5.87 9.59 -6.29
C LEU A 521 -7.03 8.71 -6.72
N HIS A 522 -8.15 8.91 -6.09
CA HIS A 522 -9.42 8.26 -6.39
C HIS A 522 -10.59 9.12 -5.94
N GLU A 523 -11.71 9.10 -6.67
CA GLU A 523 -12.87 9.95 -6.36
C GLU A 523 -13.39 9.70 -4.94
N TYR A 524 -13.44 8.45 -4.43
CA TYR A 524 -13.92 8.16 -3.07
C TYR A 524 -13.01 8.68 -1.94
N LYS A 525 -11.72 8.92 -2.22
CA LYS A 525 -10.76 9.52 -1.27
C LYS A 525 -10.90 11.04 -1.16
N ARG A 526 -11.70 11.60 -2.01
CA ARG A 526 -12.21 12.97 -2.02
C ARG A 526 -11.16 14.08 -2.02
N GLN A 527 -10.04 13.91 -2.76
CA GLN A 527 -9.08 15.00 -2.95
C GLN A 527 -9.75 16.23 -3.59
N LEU A 528 -10.80 16.03 -4.39
CA LEU A 528 -11.61 17.13 -4.93
C LEU A 528 -12.33 17.91 -3.82
N LEU A 529 -12.84 17.23 -2.78
CA LEU A 529 -13.44 17.88 -1.61
C LEU A 529 -12.43 18.78 -0.89
N ASN A 530 -11.18 18.31 -0.72
CA ASN A 530 -10.12 19.13 -0.14
C ASN A 530 -9.80 20.36 -1.01
N ALA A 531 -9.69 20.20 -2.32
CA ALA A 531 -9.48 21.33 -3.24
C ALA A 531 -10.65 22.34 -3.18
N PHE A 532 -11.89 21.87 -3.05
CA PHE A 532 -13.06 22.72 -2.86
C PHE A 532 -13.00 23.48 -1.53
N SER A 533 -12.57 22.83 -0.44
CA SER A 533 -12.43 23.51 0.84
C SER A 533 -11.38 24.64 0.79
N ILE A 534 -10.29 24.43 0.05
CA ILE A 534 -9.26 25.47 -0.15
C ILE A 534 -9.82 26.66 -0.95
N LEU A 535 -10.60 26.41 -2.00
CA LEU A 535 -11.30 27.48 -2.72
C LEU A 535 -12.32 28.20 -1.85
N TYR A 536 -13.04 27.48 -0.99
CA TYR A 536 -13.94 28.08 -0.02
C TYR A 536 -13.19 29.05 0.89
N LEU A 537 -12.07 28.63 1.50
CA LEU A 537 -11.23 29.47 2.35
C LEU A 537 -10.66 30.66 1.57
N TYR A 538 -10.21 30.44 0.33
CA TYR A 538 -9.75 31.49 -0.56
C TYR A 538 -10.80 32.59 -0.74
N TYR A 539 -12.06 32.24 -1.05
CA TYR A 539 -13.14 33.19 -1.19
C TYR A 539 -13.50 33.89 0.12
N GLU A 540 -13.53 33.18 1.25
CA GLU A 540 -13.80 33.80 2.56
C GLU A 540 -12.73 34.83 2.96
N ILE A 541 -11.48 34.60 2.63
CA ILE A 541 -10.38 35.59 2.82
C ILE A 541 -10.59 36.79 1.91
N LYS A 542 -10.86 36.56 0.62
CA LYS A 542 -11.11 37.62 -0.37
C LYS A 542 -12.29 38.53 -0.01
N ASP A 543 -13.33 37.93 0.53
CA ASP A 543 -14.56 38.63 0.94
C ASP A 543 -14.39 39.30 2.33
N GLY A 544 -13.24 39.14 3.01
CA GLY A 544 -12.94 39.70 4.32
C GLY A 544 -13.67 39.05 5.50
N ASN A 545 -14.26 37.87 5.28
CA ASN A 545 -15.00 37.12 6.29
C ASN A 545 -14.06 36.34 7.22
N LEU A 546 -12.83 36.03 6.79
CA LEU A 546 -11.86 35.25 7.52
C LEU A 546 -10.59 36.07 7.73
N ARG A 547 -10.47 36.70 8.92
CA ARG A 547 -9.36 37.63 9.26
C ARG A 547 -8.28 37.00 10.12
N ASP A 548 -8.66 36.10 11.02
CA ASP A 548 -7.76 35.48 12.01
C ASP A 548 -7.45 34.02 11.59
N PHE A 549 -6.88 33.85 10.39
CA PHE A 549 -6.52 32.55 9.85
C PHE A 549 -5.00 32.32 10.02
N THR A 550 -4.63 31.22 10.69
CA THR A 550 -3.25 30.80 10.83
C THR A 550 -2.70 30.34 9.48
N PRO A 551 -1.58 30.87 8.98
CA PRO A 551 -1.00 30.47 7.72
C PRO A 551 -0.91 28.94 7.57
N THR A 552 -1.41 28.41 6.46
CA THR A 552 -1.52 26.96 6.23
C THR A 552 -0.95 26.58 4.87
N THR A 553 -0.09 25.57 4.86
CA THR A 553 0.41 24.92 3.64
C THR A 553 -0.31 23.59 3.45
N PHE A 554 -1.13 23.52 2.39
CA PHE A 554 -1.82 22.33 1.94
C PHE A 554 -0.92 21.53 1.01
N ILE A 555 -0.55 20.32 1.40
CA ILE A 555 0.38 19.48 0.65
C ILE A 555 -0.37 18.25 0.13
N PHE A 556 -0.48 18.14 -1.19
CA PHE A 556 -1.03 16.98 -1.87
C PHE A 556 0.08 16.11 -2.44
N GLY A 557 -0.07 14.80 -2.34
CA GLY A 557 0.77 13.83 -3.03
C GLY A 557 -0.07 12.63 -3.46
N ALA A 558 -0.19 12.41 -4.77
CA ALA A 558 -1.08 11.39 -5.29
C ALA A 558 -0.67 10.93 -6.68
N LYS A 559 -0.74 9.62 -6.93
CA LYS A 559 -0.66 9.04 -8.27
C LYS A 559 -2.04 8.53 -8.68
N SER A 560 -2.48 8.88 -9.88
CA SER A 560 -3.70 8.34 -10.52
C SER A 560 -3.35 7.16 -11.40
N ALA A 561 -4.26 6.19 -11.55
CA ALA A 561 -4.13 5.19 -12.62
C ALA A 561 -4.05 5.89 -13.99
N PRO A 562 -3.20 5.43 -14.93
CA PRO A 562 -2.97 6.13 -16.19
C PRO A 562 -4.23 6.35 -17.05
N GLY A 563 -5.16 5.40 -17.05
CA GLY A 563 -6.44 5.50 -17.78
C GLY A 563 -7.55 6.26 -17.04
N TYR A 564 -7.37 6.62 -15.76
CA TYR A 564 -8.42 7.24 -14.97
C TYR A 564 -8.54 8.74 -15.25
N TYR A 565 -9.29 9.09 -16.28
CA TYR A 565 -9.42 10.45 -16.82
C TYR A 565 -9.86 11.48 -15.77
N ARG A 566 -10.93 11.20 -15.00
CA ARG A 566 -11.43 12.11 -13.95
C ARG A 566 -10.39 12.32 -12.85
N ALA A 567 -9.72 11.28 -12.43
CA ALA A 567 -8.68 11.38 -11.40
C ALA A 567 -7.51 12.27 -11.87
N LYS A 568 -7.08 12.15 -13.14
CA LYS A 568 -6.12 13.08 -13.73
C LYS A 568 -6.66 14.52 -13.79
N GLY A 569 -7.97 14.67 -14.04
CA GLY A 569 -8.65 15.95 -13.98
C GLY A 569 -8.63 16.59 -12.59
N ILE A 570 -8.78 15.79 -11.53
CA ILE A 570 -8.66 16.26 -10.14
C ILE A 570 -7.24 16.74 -9.84
N ILE A 571 -6.19 16.03 -10.32
CA ILE A 571 -4.79 16.52 -10.20
C ILE A 571 -4.64 17.87 -10.90
N LYS A 572 -5.17 17.99 -12.11
CA LYS A 572 -5.17 19.26 -12.86
C LYS A 572 -5.86 20.36 -12.07
N PHE A 573 -7.03 20.08 -11.48
CA PHE A 573 -7.79 21.06 -10.72
C PHE A 573 -7.02 21.54 -9.48
N ILE A 574 -6.41 20.61 -8.71
CA ILE A 574 -5.56 20.97 -7.56
C ILE A 574 -4.42 21.88 -7.98
N ASN A 575 -3.75 21.60 -9.10
CA ASN A 575 -2.65 22.43 -9.61
C ASN A 575 -3.11 23.81 -10.07
N GLU A 576 -4.31 23.94 -10.64
CA GLU A 576 -4.86 25.23 -11.02
C GLU A 576 -5.33 26.04 -9.80
N VAL A 577 -5.92 25.40 -8.80
CA VAL A 577 -6.21 26.02 -7.50
C VAL A 577 -4.91 26.51 -6.84
N ALA A 578 -3.83 25.71 -6.91
CA ALA A 578 -2.52 26.11 -6.41
C ALA A 578 -2.00 27.38 -7.11
N LYS A 579 -2.10 27.44 -8.43
CA LYS A 579 -1.70 28.65 -9.19
C LYS A 579 -2.51 29.87 -8.77
N LEU A 580 -3.82 29.74 -8.65
CA LEU A 580 -4.72 30.82 -8.24
C LEU A 580 -4.34 31.35 -6.86
N VAL A 581 -4.35 30.47 -5.86
CA VAL A 581 -4.16 30.80 -4.44
C VAL A 581 -2.74 31.33 -4.16
N ASN A 582 -1.72 30.70 -4.73
CA ASN A 582 -0.31 31.04 -4.47
C ASN A 582 0.12 32.32 -5.14
N SER A 583 -0.58 32.83 -6.19
CA SER A 583 -0.24 34.06 -6.90
C SER A 583 -1.04 35.28 -6.45
N ASP A 584 -2.15 35.08 -5.74
CA ASP A 584 -3.02 36.15 -5.29
C ASP A 584 -2.40 36.87 -4.08
N PRO A 585 -2.12 38.20 -4.18
CA PRO A 585 -1.49 38.94 -3.10
C PRO A 585 -2.28 38.97 -1.78
N ASP A 586 -3.61 38.78 -1.82
CA ASP A 586 -4.44 38.80 -0.63
C ASP A 586 -4.41 37.49 0.14
N THR A 587 -3.99 36.40 -0.50
CA THR A 587 -4.09 35.05 0.07
C THR A 587 -2.75 34.31 0.18
N LYS A 588 -1.76 34.64 -0.63
CA LYS A 588 -0.48 33.91 -0.73
C LYS A 588 0.33 33.79 0.58
N ASP A 589 0.10 34.69 1.53
CA ASP A 589 0.76 34.66 2.83
C ASP A 589 -0.04 33.91 3.89
N LEU A 590 -1.29 33.53 3.58
CA LEU A 590 -2.20 32.77 4.45
C LEU A 590 -2.42 31.34 3.94
N LEU A 591 -2.53 31.17 2.63
CA LEU A 591 -2.78 29.89 2.00
C LEU A 591 -1.63 29.57 1.03
N ARG A 592 -1.04 28.40 1.20
CA ARG A 592 -0.07 27.83 0.27
C ARG A 592 -0.53 26.45 -0.16
N VAL A 593 -0.56 26.18 -1.47
CA VAL A 593 -0.97 24.86 -1.99
C VAL A 593 0.19 24.28 -2.80
N VAL A 594 0.56 23.04 -2.49
CA VAL A 594 1.63 22.33 -3.15
C VAL A 594 1.15 20.92 -3.53
N PHE A 595 1.36 20.54 -4.78
CA PHE A 595 1.23 19.17 -5.24
C PHE A 595 2.63 18.59 -5.42
N VAL A 596 3.04 17.68 -4.53
CA VAL A 596 4.35 17.03 -4.64
C VAL A 596 4.29 15.90 -5.67
N SER A 597 5.26 15.92 -6.59
CA SER A 597 5.33 14.96 -7.68
C SER A 597 5.89 13.61 -7.22
N ASN A 598 5.58 12.57 -7.96
CA ASN A 598 6.15 11.23 -7.78
C ASN A 598 6.10 10.70 -6.33
N TYR A 599 4.95 10.86 -5.66
CA TYR A 599 4.73 10.31 -4.31
C TYR A 599 5.14 8.82 -4.24
N ARG A 600 6.02 8.50 -3.29
CA ARG A 600 6.62 7.18 -3.06
C ARG A 600 6.99 6.99 -1.59
N VAL A 601 7.47 5.80 -1.19
CA VAL A 601 7.79 5.47 0.21
C VAL A 601 8.79 6.45 0.82
N SER A 602 9.91 6.70 0.16
CA SER A 602 10.96 7.62 0.66
C SER A 602 10.47 9.07 0.80
N TYR A 603 9.52 9.51 -0.03
CA TYR A 603 8.88 10.81 0.14
C TYR A 603 7.88 10.80 1.30
N ALA A 604 7.11 9.71 1.43
CA ALA A 604 6.15 9.56 2.54
C ALA A 604 6.83 9.63 3.91
N GLU A 605 8.02 9.07 4.06
CA GLU A 605 8.82 9.12 5.30
C GLU A 605 9.06 10.56 5.77
N LYS A 606 9.32 11.49 4.85
CA LYS A 606 9.51 12.91 5.15
C LYS A 606 8.17 13.63 5.45
N LEU A 607 7.13 13.31 4.68
CA LEU A 607 5.82 13.95 4.78
C LEU A 607 5.11 13.58 6.10
N VAL A 608 5.12 12.30 6.51
CA VAL A 608 4.43 11.89 7.73
C VAL A 608 5.10 12.43 9.00
N ALA A 609 6.43 12.58 9.00
CA ALA A 609 7.17 13.12 10.12
C ALA A 609 6.91 14.64 10.33
N ALA A 610 6.62 15.37 9.25
CA ALA A 610 6.47 16.83 9.27
C ALA A 610 5.00 17.31 9.38
N ALA A 611 4.02 16.42 9.23
CA ALA A 611 2.60 16.81 9.21
C ALA A 611 2.10 17.28 10.56
N ASP A 612 1.27 18.33 10.54
CA ASP A 612 0.44 18.74 11.69
C ASP A 612 -0.96 18.11 11.59
N ILE A 613 -1.52 18.05 10.38
CA ILE A 613 -2.85 17.54 10.08
C ILE A 613 -2.76 16.41 9.07
N SER A 614 -3.42 15.32 9.36
CA SER A 614 -3.58 14.13 8.52
C SER A 614 -4.97 14.11 7.88
N GLU A 615 -5.04 14.32 6.57
CA GLU A 615 -6.31 14.35 5.82
C GLU A 615 -6.79 12.93 5.46
N GLN A 616 -7.86 12.49 6.12
CA GLN A 616 -8.44 11.15 6.01
C GLN A 616 -9.94 11.23 5.74
N ILE A 617 -10.29 11.79 4.59
CA ILE A 617 -11.61 12.33 4.26
C ILE A 617 -12.42 11.48 3.27
N SER A 618 -12.17 10.18 3.16
CA SER A 618 -12.99 9.29 2.33
C SER A 618 -14.46 9.34 2.72
N THR A 619 -15.35 9.05 1.79
CA THR A 619 -16.78 8.90 2.13
C THR A 619 -16.96 7.72 3.06
N ALA A 620 -17.72 7.85 4.14
CA ALA A 620 -17.89 6.77 5.10
C ALA A 620 -18.40 5.49 4.43
N GLY A 621 -17.78 4.35 4.75
CA GLY A 621 -18.08 3.05 4.14
C GLY A 621 -17.38 2.79 2.81
N THR A 622 -16.33 3.55 2.45
CA THR A 622 -15.60 3.35 1.19
C THR A 622 -14.13 2.94 1.36
N GLU A 623 -13.44 3.42 2.39
CA GLU A 623 -12.06 3.01 2.70
C GLU A 623 -12.08 1.84 3.69
N ALA A 624 -11.60 0.67 3.29
CA ALA A 624 -11.62 -0.51 4.16
C ALA A 624 -10.83 -0.32 5.46
N SER A 625 -9.69 0.33 5.41
CA SER A 625 -8.86 0.63 6.58
C SER A 625 -8.10 1.95 6.43
N GLY A 626 -7.28 2.05 5.39
CA GLY A 626 -6.18 3.00 5.37
C GLY A 626 -5.01 2.54 6.27
N THR A 627 -3.81 2.97 5.93
CA THR A 627 -2.61 2.81 6.77
C THR A 627 -1.79 4.10 6.85
N GLY A 628 -2.08 5.07 5.97
CA GLY A 628 -1.51 6.41 6.05
C GLY A 628 -1.88 7.12 7.35
N ASN A 629 -3.15 7.02 7.76
CA ASN A 629 -3.68 7.54 9.02
C ASN A 629 -2.85 7.08 10.24
N MET A 630 -2.49 5.79 10.30
CA MET A 630 -1.67 5.23 11.39
C MET A 630 -0.25 5.81 11.41
N LYS A 631 0.35 6.05 10.25
CA LYS A 631 1.70 6.64 10.11
C LYS A 631 1.71 8.09 10.61
N PHE A 632 0.71 8.86 10.27
CA PHE A 632 0.53 10.22 10.74
C PHE A 632 0.30 10.28 12.24
N MET A 633 -0.60 9.44 12.78
CA MET A 633 -0.86 9.31 14.22
C MET A 633 0.43 9.02 14.98
N LEU A 634 1.22 8.05 14.53
CA LEU A 634 2.48 7.64 15.14
C LEU A 634 3.54 8.76 15.15
N ASN A 635 3.45 9.72 14.21
CA ASN A 635 4.32 10.88 14.13
C ASN A 635 3.71 12.15 14.72
N GLY A 636 2.61 12.03 15.45
CA GLY A 636 1.97 13.15 16.15
C GLY A 636 1.32 14.17 15.20
N ALA A 637 0.59 13.71 14.20
CA ALA A 637 -0.35 14.52 13.45
C ALA A 637 -1.77 14.18 13.92
N VAL A 638 -2.63 15.18 14.06
CA VAL A 638 -4.05 14.97 14.35
C VAL A 638 -4.80 14.55 13.08
N THR A 639 -5.80 13.69 13.21
CA THR A 639 -6.63 13.29 12.07
C THR A 639 -7.73 14.32 11.84
N LEU A 640 -7.80 14.88 10.64
CA LEU A 640 -8.99 15.55 10.11
C LEU A 640 -9.66 14.58 9.15
N GLY A 641 -10.77 13.99 9.54
CA GLY A 641 -11.32 12.86 8.80
C GLY A 641 -12.76 12.51 9.09
N THR A 642 -13.23 11.51 8.39
CA THR A 642 -14.55 10.91 8.54
C THR A 642 -14.48 9.63 9.38
N LEU A 643 -15.61 9.16 9.91
CA LEU A 643 -15.73 7.86 10.57
C LEU A 643 -15.77 6.73 9.52
N ASP A 644 -14.60 6.50 8.89
CA ASP A 644 -14.39 5.50 7.85
C ASP A 644 -13.09 4.72 8.08
N GLY A 645 -13.08 3.45 7.75
CA GLY A 645 -11.93 2.58 7.91
C GLY A 645 -11.34 2.60 9.32
N ALA A 646 -10.02 2.66 9.41
CA ALA A 646 -9.30 2.70 10.69
C ALA A 646 -9.40 4.07 11.41
N ASN A 647 -9.96 5.12 10.80
CA ASN A 647 -10.16 6.39 11.49
C ASN A 647 -11.08 6.25 12.72
N VAL A 648 -12.04 5.32 12.65
CA VAL A 648 -12.93 5.01 13.79
C VAL A 648 -12.10 4.56 15.00
N GLU A 649 -11.24 3.55 14.77
CA GLU A 649 -10.39 3.01 15.84
C GLU A 649 -9.30 4.01 16.28
N ILE A 650 -8.81 4.87 15.39
CA ILE A 650 -7.87 5.95 15.73
C ILE A 650 -8.53 6.95 16.67
N ALA A 651 -9.76 7.39 16.39
CA ALA A 651 -10.50 8.30 17.23
C ALA A 651 -10.85 7.67 18.60
N GLU A 652 -11.15 6.38 18.64
CA GLU A 652 -11.37 5.64 19.88
C GLU A 652 -10.11 5.57 20.74
N GLU A 653 -8.94 5.25 20.17
CA GLU A 653 -7.69 5.11 20.92
C GLU A 653 -7.10 6.45 21.36
N ALA A 654 -7.11 7.46 20.49
CA ALA A 654 -6.58 8.79 20.78
C ALA A 654 -7.50 9.63 21.68
N GLY A 655 -8.80 9.31 21.70
CA GLY A 655 -9.87 10.17 22.25
C GLY A 655 -10.40 11.13 21.19
N ALA A 656 -11.71 11.15 20.98
CA ALA A 656 -12.36 11.94 19.94
C ALA A 656 -12.06 13.45 20.03
N GLU A 657 -11.79 13.97 21.24
CA GLU A 657 -11.38 15.35 21.47
C GLU A 657 -9.99 15.70 20.94
N ASN A 658 -9.18 14.71 20.62
CA ASN A 658 -7.83 14.87 20.07
C ASN A 658 -7.80 14.74 18.54
N GLU A 659 -8.97 14.57 17.90
CA GLU A 659 -9.17 14.48 16.48
C GLU A 659 -10.21 15.48 15.99
N TYR A 660 -10.34 15.65 14.69
CA TYR A 660 -11.33 16.53 14.05
C TYR A 660 -12.19 15.70 13.09
N ILE A 661 -13.25 15.14 13.63
CA ILE A 661 -14.16 14.26 12.88
C ILE A 661 -15.31 15.07 12.31
N PHE A 662 -15.65 14.80 11.05
CA PHE A 662 -16.76 15.45 10.33
C PHE A 662 -17.47 14.47 9.39
N GLY A 663 -18.54 14.95 8.77
CA GLY A 663 -19.24 14.27 7.68
C GLY A 663 -20.25 13.22 8.15
N ALA A 664 -21.05 12.75 7.21
CA ALA A 664 -22.07 11.75 7.44
C ALA A 664 -21.47 10.37 7.72
N THR A 665 -22.06 9.62 8.65
CA THR A 665 -21.75 8.22 8.93
C THR A 665 -22.35 7.29 7.86
N VAL A 666 -21.97 6.00 7.89
CA VAL A 666 -22.53 4.98 6.97
C VAL A 666 -24.05 4.92 7.11
N GLU A 667 -24.56 4.88 8.35
CA GLU A 667 -25.99 4.78 8.63
C GLU A 667 -26.79 6.04 8.23
N GLU A 668 -26.14 7.20 8.28
CA GLU A 668 -26.73 8.45 7.81
C GLU A 668 -26.75 8.49 6.29
N LEU A 669 -25.68 8.08 5.61
CA LEU A 669 -25.61 8.01 4.14
C LEU A 669 -26.65 7.04 3.56
N GLU A 670 -26.86 5.87 4.20
CA GLU A 670 -27.92 4.93 3.78
C GLU A 670 -29.31 5.56 3.75
N LYS A 671 -29.57 6.52 4.64
CA LYS A 671 -30.86 7.23 4.73
C LYS A 671 -30.93 8.44 3.80
N ILE A 672 -29.80 9.13 3.61
CA ILE A 672 -29.74 10.40 2.84
C ILE A 672 -29.67 10.11 1.34
N MET A 673 -28.81 9.19 0.92
CA MET A 673 -28.48 8.99 -0.50
C MET A 673 -29.67 8.65 -1.42
N PRO A 674 -30.71 7.92 -0.97
CA PRO A 674 -31.88 7.68 -1.83
C PRO A 674 -32.61 8.95 -2.32
N ASP A 675 -32.63 10.01 -1.50
CA ASP A 675 -33.33 11.27 -1.80
C ASP A 675 -32.35 12.45 -2.02
N TYR A 676 -31.05 12.17 -2.13
CA TYR A 676 -30.00 13.18 -2.24
C TYR A 676 -29.97 13.84 -3.60
N VAL A 677 -30.14 15.17 -3.63
CA VAL A 677 -30.07 16.00 -4.84
C VAL A 677 -28.99 17.08 -4.65
N PRO A 678 -27.80 16.95 -5.27
CA PRO A 678 -26.71 17.93 -5.13
C PRO A 678 -27.08 19.36 -5.52
N ARG A 679 -28.00 19.55 -6.44
CA ARG A 679 -28.49 20.88 -6.88
C ARG A 679 -29.14 21.65 -5.74
N ASP A 680 -29.89 20.99 -4.85
CA ASP A 680 -30.56 21.63 -3.72
C ASP A 680 -29.55 22.29 -2.78
N ILE A 681 -28.36 21.65 -2.61
CA ILE A 681 -27.26 22.23 -1.80
C ILE A 681 -26.70 23.48 -2.48
N THR A 682 -26.42 23.40 -3.78
CA THR A 682 -25.84 24.55 -4.50
C THR A 682 -26.86 25.70 -4.69
N GLU A 683 -28.15 25.42 -4.68
CA GLU A 683 -29.19 26.44 -4.71
C GLU A 683 -29.42 27.10 -3.34
N SER A 684 -29.29 26.34 -2.27
CA SER A 684 -29.48 26.84 -0.89
C SER A 684 -28.26 27.52 -0.32
N ASP A 685 -27.02 27.14 -0.75
CA ASP A 685 -25.78 27.72 -0.28
C ASP A 685 -24.98 28.42 -1.40
N PRO A 686 -25.01 29.77 -1.45
CA PRO A 686 -24.27 30.54 -2.46
C PRO A 686 -22.75 30.35 -2.43
N LYS A 687 -22.16 30.00 -1.26
CA LYS A 687 -20.73 29.77 -1.12
C LYS A 687 -20.33 28.45 -1.75
N ILE A 688 -21.06 27.38 -1.47
CA ILE A 688 -20.87 26.08 -2.13
C ILE A 688 -21.09 26.21 -3.64
N LYS A 689 -22.13 26.92 -4.07
CA LYS A 689 -22.37 27.20 -5.49
C LYS A 689 -21.18 27.88 -6.15
N ARG A 690 -20.60 28.91 -5.51
CA ARG A 690 -19.42 29.63 -6.02
C ARG A 690 -18.21 28.70 -6.19
N VAL A 691 -17.96 27.84 -5.20
CA VAL A 691 -16.85 26.87 -5.25
C VAL A 691 -17.02 25.88 -6.40
N VAL A 692 -18.20 25.28 -6.53
CA VAL A 692 -18.49 24.30 -7.59
C VAL A 692 -18.46 24.94 -8.98
N SER A 693 -18.94 26.18 -9.09
CA SER A 693 -18.94 26.93 -10.35
C SER A 693 -17.54 27.20 -10.89
N ALA A 694 -16.51 27.24 -10.04
CA ALA A 694 -15.12 27.40 -10.46
C ALA A 694 -14.65 26.35 -11.49
N LEU A 695 -15.31 25.19 -11.54
CA LEU A 695 -15.08 24.17 -12.58
C LEU A 695 -15.50 24.62 -14.00
N ILE A 696 -16.43 25.58 -14.13
CA ILE A 696 -17.04 25.92 -15.42
C ILE A 696 -17.12 27.42 -15.73
N ASP A 697 -16.85 28.30 -14.76
CA ASP A 697 -17.01 29.75 -14.93
C ASP A 697 -15.73 30.48 -15.39
N GLY A 698 -14.63 29.75 -15.56
CA GLY A 698 -13.36 30.31 -15.99
C GLY A 698 -12.45 30.82 -14.86
N THR A 699 -12.81 30.65 -13.59
CA THR A 699 -11.95 30.95 -12.43
C THR A 699 -10.63 30.17 -12.50
N VAL A 700 -10.71 28.92 -12.92
CA VAL A 700 -9.56 28.06 -13.21
C VAL A 700 -9.71 27.43 -14.59
N SER A 701 -8.60 26.99 -15.21
CA SER A 701 -8.61 26.50 -16.58
C SER A 701 -8.07 25.09 -16.72
N ASP A 702 -8.80 24.23 -17.40
CA ASP A 702 -8.35 22.89 -17.77
C ASP A 702 -7.53 22.85 -19.08
N GLY A 703 -7.21 24.03 -19.64
CA GLY A 703 -6.46 24.15 -20.90
C GLY A 703 -7.25 23.71 -22.13
N GLY A 704 -8.58 23.63 -22.03
CA GLY A 704 -9.47 23.21 -23.13
C GLY A 704 -9.64 21.70 -23.25
N SER A 705 -9.21 20.91 -22.26
CA SER A 705 -9.37 19.45 -22.25
C SER A 705 -10.82 18.99 -22.02
N GLY A 706 -11.66 19.86 -21.44
CA GLY A 706 -13.06 19.54 -21.09
C GLY A 706 -13.21 18.76 -19.78
N VAL A 707 -12.10 18.43 -19.09
CA VAL A 707 -12.15 17.55 -17.89
C VAL A 707 -12.83 18.23 -16.70
N PHE A 708 -12.71 19.57 -16.56
CA PHE A 708 -13.42 20.28 -15.48
C PHE A 708 -14.93 20.25 -15.69
N ARG A 709 -15.35 20.35 -16.93
CA ARG A 709 -16.78 20.18 -17.27
C ARG A 709 -17.27 18.77 -16.96
N GLU A 710 -16.46 17.76 -17.24
CA GLU A 710 -16.74 16.35 -16.87
C GLU A 710 -16.88 16.19 -15.36
N LEU A 711 -15.98 16.78 -14.56
CA LEU A 711 -16.08 16.77 -13.10
C LEU A 711 -17.35 17.47 -12.61
N TYR A 712 -17.70 18.60 -13.21
CA TYR A 712 -18.95 19.31 -12.89
C TYR A 712 -20.19 18.46 -13.17
N PHE A 713 -20.27 17.82 -14.32
CA PHE A 713 -21.40 16.96 -14.67
C PHE A 713 -21.46 15.71 -13.77
N ALA A 714 -20.32 15.12 -13.42
CA ALA A 714 -20.29 14.01 -12.48
C ALA A 714 -20.89 14.37 -11.11
N LEU A 715 -20.67 15.60 -10.66
CA LEU A 715 -21.26 16.11 -9.41
C LEU A 715 -22.74 16.45 -9.56
N MET A 716 -23.13 17.14 -10.63
CA MET A 716 -24.46 17.75 -10.73
C MET A 716 -25.52 16.89 -11.42
N GLU A 717 -25.08 15.96 -12.28
CA GLU A 717 -25.98 15.17 -13.14
C GLU A 717 -25.69 13.67 -13.07
N GLY A 718 -24.49 13.29 -12.57
CA GLY A 718 -24.04 11.90 -12.56
C GLY A 718 -23.59 11.41 -13.95
N ALA A 719 -23.60 10.09 -14.12
CA ALA A 719 -23.28 9.42 -15.36
C ALA A 719 -24.15 8.16 -15.51
N SER A 720 -24.06 7.45 -16.65
CA SER A 720 -24.83 6.23 -16.87
C SER A 720 -24.54 5.10 -15.87
N TRP A 721 -23.43 5.19 -15.16
CA TRP A 721 -22.96 4.18 -14.19
C TRP A 721 -22.95 4.65 -12.72
N HIS A 722 -23.28 5.92 -12.43
CA HIS A 722 -23.38 6.44 -11.06
C HIS A 722 -24.35 7.62 -10.96
N VAL A 723 -24.92 7.79 -9.78
CA VAL A 723 -25.77 8.93 -9.41
C VAL A 723 -24.96 10.23 -9.30
N PRO A 724 -25.61 11.41 -9.35
CA PRO A 724 -24.97 12.70 -9.08
C PRO A 724 -24.25 12.68 -7.72
N ASP A 725 -23.07 13.32 -7.65
CA ASP A 725 -22.24 13.41 -6.44
C ASP A 725 -22.17 12.09 -5.64
N HIS A 726 -21.83 11.02 -6.34
CA HIS A 726 -21.85 9.64 -5.85
C HIS A 726 -21.14 9.43 -4.49
N TYR A 727 -20.14 10.27 -4.24
CA TYR A 727 -19.35 10.22 -3.00
C TYR A 727 -19.69 11.32 -1.98
N TYR A 728 -20.87 11.97 -2.12
CA TYR A 728 -21.42 12.92 -1.15
C TYR A 728 -20.47 14.08 -0.81
N LEU A 729 -19.75 14.62 -1.82
CA LEU A 729 -18.80 15.72 -1.62
C LEU A 729 -19.50 16.98 -1.15
N LEU A 730 -20.57 17.37 -1.83
CA LEU A 730 -21.25 18.64 -1.55
C LEU A 730 -22.03 18.60 -0.23
N GLY A 731 -22.55 17.41 0.13
CA GLY A 731 -23.25 17.22 1.40
C GLY A 731 -22.30 17.34 2.62
N ASP A 732 -21.06 16.91 2.47
CA ASP A 732 -20.05 17.00 3.55
C ASP A 732 -19.21 18.29 3.53
N LEU A 733 -19.28 19.13 2.48
CA LEU A 733 -18.37 20.26 2.31
C LEU A 733 -18.45 21.29 3.45
N ASP A 734 -19.65 21.64 3.90
CA ASP A 734 -19.84 22.62 4.99
C ASP A 734 -19.27 22.09 6.32
N SER A 735 -19.57 20.84 6.68
CA SER A 735 -19.04 20.20 7.89
C SER A 735 -17.52 20.08 7.85
N TYR A 736 -16.97 19.78 6.68
CA TYR A 736 -15.52 19.69 6.48
C TYR A 736 -14.81 21.04 6.61
N VAL A 737 -15.36 22.10 6.03
CA VAL A 737 -14.80 23.47 6.17
C VAL A 737 -14.86 23.90 7.64
N LYS A 738 -15.95 23.62 8.36
CA LYS A 738 -16.05 23.91 9.80
C LYS A 738 -14.98 23.18 10.61
N ALA A 739 -14.72 21.91 10.31
CA ALA A 739 -13.65 21.13 10.95
C ALA A 739 -12.26 21.70 10.63
N LYS A 740 -11.98 22.08 9.36
CA LYS A 740 -10.74 22.77 8.98
C LYS A 740 -10.53 24.08 9.74
N LEU A 741 -11.54 24.89 9.87
CA LEU A 741 -11.48 26.14 10.64
C LEU A 741 -11.27 25.89 12.14
N ALA A 742 -11.84 24.81 12.68
CA ALA A 742 -11.63 24.43 14.08
C ALA A 742 -10.18 24.04 14.34
N VAL A 743 -9.60 23.16 13.51
CA VAL A 743 -8.20 22.76 13.68
C VAL A 743 -7.23 23.93 13.47
N ASN A 744 -7.48 24.81 12.47
CA ASN A 744 -6.68 26.01 12.22
C ASN A 744 -6.70 26.98 13.42
N ARG A 745 -7.86 27.18 14.04
CA ARG A 745 -8.00 28.00 15.25
C ARG A 745 -7.28 27.37 16.44
N ASP A 746 -7.44 26.07 16.67
CA ASP A 746 -6.84 25.37 17.80
C ASP A 746 -5.31 25.32 17.69
N TYR A 747 -4.76 25.30 16.48
CA TYR A 747 -3.32 25.38 16.22
C TYR A 747 -2.67 26.68 16.75
N SER A 748 -3.43 27.77 16.84
CA SER A 748 -2.93 29.04 17.41
C SER A 748 -2.49 28.93 18.88
N ASN A 749 -3.00 27.93 19.60
CA ASN A 749 -2.53 27.56 20.94
C ASN A 749 -1.56 26.36 20.83
N GLU A 750 -0.31 26.66 20.54
CA GLU A 750 0.73 25.68 20.23
C GLU A 750 0.87 24.57 21.26
N LEU A 751 0.86 24.88 22.57
CA LEU A 751 0.97 23.87 23.62
C LEU A 751 -0.27 22.96 23.72
N ALA A 752 -1.47 23.52 23.59
CA ALA A 752 -2.69 22.75 23.62
C ALA A 752 -2.78 21.83 22.40
N PHE A 753 -2.37 22.32 21.24
CA PHE A 753 -2.31 21.51 20.01
C PHE A 753 -1.24 20.41 20.10
N ALA A 754 -0.05 20.75 20.62
CA ALA A 754 1.02 19.78 20.84
C ALA A 754 0.59 18.65 21.81
N LYS A 755 -0.24 18.95 22.81
CA LYS A 755 -0.82 17.93 23.71
C LYS A 755 -1.70 16.95 22.93
N LYS A 756 -2.56 17.42 22.02
CA LYS A 756 -3.37 16.54 21.15
C LYS A 756 -2.47 15.64 20.31
N CYS A 757 -1.45 16.22 19.65
CA CYS A 757 -0.46 15.47 18.85
C CYS A 757 0.27 14.42 19.70
N TRP A 758 0.68 14.77 20.91
CA TRP A 758 1.36 13.88 21.84
C TRP A 758 0.48 12.71 22.28
N LEU A 759 -0.81 12.96 22.56
CA LEU A 759 -1.77 11.91 22.92
C LEU A 759 -2.02 10.96 21.76
N ASN A 760 -1.98 11.42 20.53
CA ASN A 760 -2.00 10.58 19.32
C ASN A 760 -0.82 9.61 19.33
N ILE A 761 0.41 10.08 19.53
CA ILE A 761 1.61 9.21 19.63
C ILE A 761 1.42 8.18 20.74
N CYS A 762 1.02 8.61 21.93
CA CYS A 762 0.85 7.75 23.11
C CYS A 762 -0.17 6.63 22.89
N SER A 763 -1.11 6.81 21.98
CA SER A 763 -2.24 5.91 21.72
C SER A 763 -2.04 5.06 20.45
N ALA A 764 -0.88 5.16 19.77
CA ALA A 764 -0.63 4.48 18.51
C ALA A 764 -0.29 2.99 18.63
N GLY A 765 -0.17 2.43 19.84
CA GLY A 765 0.27 1.05 20.10
C GLY A 765 -0.53 0.01 19.33
N LYS A 766 -1.87 0.11 19.34
CA LYS A 766 -2.78 -0.77 18.60
C LYS A 766 -2.46 -0.88 17.10
N PHE A 767 -1.89 0.15 16.49
CA PHE A 767 -1.63 0.22 15.05
C PHE A 767 -0.25 -0.28 14.65
N SER A 768 0.42 -1.06 15.52
CA SER A 768 1.61 -1.83 15.16
C SER A 768 1.28 -3.02 14.27
N SER A 769 2.03 -3.21 13.17
CA SER A 769 1.95 -4.44 12.38
C SER A 769 2.46 -5.66 13.14
N ASP A 770 3.26 -5.49 14.20
CA ASP A 770 3.68 -6.58 15.08
C ASP A 770 2.48 -7.20 15.80
N ARG A 771 1.57 -6.37 16.35
CA ARG A 771 0.30 -6.83 16.91
C ARG A 771 -0.54 -7.56 15.87
N THR A 772 -0.71 -6.95 14.68
CA THR A 772 -1.51 -7.54 13.61
C THR A 772 -0.99 -8.93 13.24
N ILE A 773 0.32 -9.07 13.03
CA ILE A 773 0.94 -10.35 12.63
C ILE A 773 0.90 -11.38 13.76
N ALA A 774 1.06 -10.96 15.02
CA ALA A 774 0.88 -11.86 16.16
C ALA A 774 -0.55 -12.44 16.20
N GLU A 775 -1.56 -11.64 15.90
CA GLU A 775 -2.96 -12.09 15.79
C GLU A 775 -3.15 -13.05 14.60
N TYR A 776 -2.61 -12.77 13.43
CA TYR A 776 -2.65 -13.69 12.28
C TYR A 776 -1.95 -15.02 12.62
N ALA A 777 -0.76 -14.96 13.23
CA ALA A 777 0.01 -16.15 13.60
C ALA A 777 -0.77 -17.06 14.56
N LYS A 778 -1.45 -16.46 15.53
CA LYS A 778 -2.22 -17.16 16.56
C LYS A 778 -3.56 -17.70 16.01
N ASP A 779 -4.35 -16.83 15.38
CA ASP A 779 -5.78 -17.10 15.15
C ASP A 779 -6.08 -17.67 13.76
N ILE A 780 -5.20 -17.45 12.78
CA ILE A 780 -5.40 -17.86 11.38
C ILE A 780 -4.34 -18.87 10.94
N TRP A 781 -3.05 -18.55 11.12
CA TRP A 781 -1.98 -19.40 10.59
C TRP A 781 -1.58 -20.53 11.54
N HIS A 782 -1.81 -20.36 12.84
CA HIS A 782 -1.43 -21.30 13.89
C HIS A 782 0.06 -21.66 13.81
N ILE A 783 0.92 -20.65 13.66
CA ILE A 783 2.38 -20.76 13.60
C ILE A 783 2.99 -20.22 14.89
N GLY A 784 4.15 -20.78 15.27
CA GLY A 784 4.94 -20.35 16.43
C GLY A 784 6.30 -19.81 16.01
N LYS A 785 7.06 -19.29 16.97
CA LYS A 785 8.43 -18.83 16.78
C LYS A 785 9.37 -19.96 16.35
N VAL A 786 10.38 -19.64 15.55
CA VAL A 786 11.42 -20.56 15.05
C VAL A 786 12.80 -20.21 15.57
#